data_41a3e30fd7ce792a7e83f476c8c57530
#
_entry.id   41a3e30fd7ce792a7e83f476c8c57530
#
_cell.length_a   1.000
_cell.length_b   1.000
_cell.length_c   1.000
_cell.angle_alpha   90.00
_cell.angle_beta   90.00
_cell.angle_gamma   90.00
#
_symmetry.space_group_name_H-M   'P 1'
#
loop_
_entity.id
_entity.type
_entity.pdbx_description
1 polymer ?
#
loop_
_entity_poly.entity_id
_entity_poly.type
_entity_poly.pdbx_seq_one_letter_code
_entity_poly.pdbx_strand_id
1 'polypeptide(L)'
;MAMDLTSHTRGDLPGSYTLRPLINEVPLTPKEDGSPAHITCVDSWNGNLYIGSSSGEILHYFQIPPDPAEPDGEPAYILATRIEPEPASAHTSPSDIGVKQILLLPHEAKVCILCNGVLQFYSLPELSPGIDGKIIRQQGCLWVGGLDRNIAQDVLERPDGTAIVMCLRPRLRLINIGEQARKIRDIELGGISAIERRGDLACVADGESYSLLDVVNQRKQELFAISSSADTQPLAPARPASRSVSSATSPVRQSRGHDRNISLGGQPRSGDRSRPDLGMNWPTRASSRTSLPPPAKSSREPSPLKVDKPLPEAPEIQQVPDARTRPARPLPPNIISPTANEFLLTTGTRLEEPGVGMFVNLDGDLVPRGTLEFSSYPLSIVLDSNGPDATTPKLDDLSREGTLLALVQKLESGIMQKCIEIQKWNVNSSETDTAKEWLVIGPAEDFEEQPSLSHYGLIEVTSPAQLSGDSIGAALRLRRLRIGKEHTESTEEDRKRNAEEDKFAARFEKLRANILLFANRQISWVVRCPVVVQLNRQLDLALQKNDEGVVSVDVSAIQNVVKILRGREPRDELEFLTLTYIRQKAALLLFGRLILQTAGNITTSELDRQRTEDALGAAELDPRIVLTMVPPLQKEITQGKDGIWVPQGIRDTLDMLRASFDVAGLNQDPRGLFGENILMIMKGYLFSWRRKKGFGSVADEANVFLTVDAALLHVLLLLDRHSSSGPAAPGSIRAELNDVVDRGVECFDRAVELFEKFGRIYMLSRLYQSRKMSANVLATWKRIIEGEVDVGGELVDGELRVRRYLAQIRDISLIEEYGSWLARRDPRLGAQVFADDKSKIKFDSNEAIAILQKNAPNAVKDYLEHLVFDRNHIQYVNDLIAFYLDTVLNALEDSESVRGLLLDSYATYRALEPPKPTYRQFVADNPVDAEWWRNRLRLLQLIGGTHGPSSQYDAQALGSRLEPYKNELVPEMIILNGREGRHETALYLLTHGLADYDTAIRYCLLGGSSIFHLQSASAAASTP
;
A
#
# COMPACT_ATOMS: atom_id res chain seq x y z
N MET A 1 -23.01 -0.42 -37.85
CA MET A 1 -24.03 -0.47 -36.77
C MET A 1 -23.87 -1.82 -36.09
N ALA A 2 -23.00 -1.88 -35.10
CA ALA A 2 -22.84 -3.06 -34.25
C ALA A 2 -23.97 -2.99 -33.22
N MET A 3 -24.89 -3.94 -33.25
CA MET A 3 -25.90 -4.10 -32.22
C MET A 3 -25.23 -4.71 -31.00
N ASP A 4 -25.21 -3.95 -29.93
CA ASP A 4 -24.88 -4.39 -28.58
C ASP A 4 -25.84 -5.51 -28.13
N LEU A 5 -25.40 -6.76 -28.25
CA LEU A 5 -26.05 -7.93 -27.64
C LEU A 5 -25.50 -8.18 -26.22
N THR A 6 -25.59 -7.17 -25.37
CA THR A 6 -25.39 -7.37 -23.95
C THR A 6 -26.62 -6.91 -23.20
N SER A 7 -27.60 -7.79 -23.05
CA SER A 7 -28.61 -7.66 -22.02
C SER A 7 -27.99 -7.99 -20.66
N HIS A 8 -27.12 -7.10 -20.16
CA HIS A 8 -26.71 -7.16 -18.77
C HIS A 8 -27.75 -6.45 -17.92
N THR A 9 -28.39 -7.19 -17.06
CA THR A 9 -29.13 -6.65 -15.92
C THR A 9 -28.21 -5.71 -15.16
N ARG A 10 -28.66 -4.49 -14.97
CA ARG A 10 -27.97 -3.43 -14.23
C ARG A 10 -27.49 -3.95 -12.87
N GLY A 11 -26.19 -4.18 -12.71
CA GLY A 11 -25.59 -4.45 -11.41
C GLY A 11 -24.60 -5.61 -11.32
N ASP A 12 -24.56 -6.53 -12.29
CA ASP A 12 -23.65 -7.67 -12.22
C ASP A 12 -22.30 -7.35 -12.87
N LEU A 13 -21.25 -7.74 -12.14
CA LEU A 13 -19.86 -7.74 -12.61
C LEU A 13 -19.74 -8.46 -13.95
N PRO A 14 -18.92 -7.97 -14.88
CA PRO A 14 -18.51 -8.78 -16.02
C PRO A 14 -17.89 -10.07 -15.51
N GLY A 15 -18.45 -11.22 -15.89
CA GLY A 15 -17.96 -12.53 -15.48
C GLY A 15 -16.51 -12.77 -15.88
N SER A 16 -15.91 -13.81 -15.29
CA SER A 16 -14.54 -14.21 -15.60
C SER A 16 -14.34 -14.66 -17.06
N TYR A 17 -15.42 -14.93 -17.80
CA TYR A 17 -15.41 -15.30 -19.21
C TYR A 17 -16.49 -14.54 -19.99
N THR A 18 -16.23 -14.38 -21.29
CA THR A 18 -17.15 -13.75 -22.23
C THR A 18 -17.25 -14.60 -23.51
N LEU A 19 -18.44 -14.58 -24.16
CA LEU A 19 -18.62 -15.20 -25.46
C LEU A 19 -18.30 -14.18 -26.56
N ARG A 20 -17.48 -14.59 -27.53
CA ARG A 20 -17.19 -13.81 -28.74
C ARG A 20 -17.61 -14.62 -29.95
N PRO A 21 -18.55 -14.14 -30.73
CA PRO A 21 -19.00 -14.87 -31.94
C PRO A 21 -17.83 -15.00 -32.92
N LEU A 22 -17.63 -16.20 -33.44
CA LEU A 22 -16.63 -16.54 -34.46
C LEU A 22 -17.32 -16.67 -35.83
N ILE A 23 -18.37 -17.47 -35.87
CA ILE A 23 -19.23 -17.67 -37.07
C ILE A 23 -20.68 -17.65 -36.58
N ASN A 24 -21.46 -16.66 -37.04
CA ASN A 24 -22.85 -16.52 -36.62
C ASN A 24 -23.79 -17.59 -37.24
N GLU A 25 -23.50 -18.03 -38.47
CA GLU A 25 -24.25 -19.08 -39.14
C GLU A 25 -23.36 -19.90 -40.06
N VAL A 26 -23.24 -21.20 -39.74
CA VAL A 26 -22.55 -22.17 -40.59
C VAL A 26 -23.55 -22.72 -41.64
N PRO A 27 -23.25 -22.61 -42.94
CA PRO A 27 -24.17 -23.03 -44.01
C PRO A 27 -24.16 -24.60 -44.16
N LEU A 28 -24.93 -25.26 -43.32
CA LEU A 28 -25.08 -26.72 -43.32
C LEU A 28 -26.22 -27.13 -44.24
N THR A 29 -26.02 -28.22 -45.02
CA THR A 29 -27.11 -28.85 -45.80
C THR A 29 -28.05 -29.65 -44.87
N PRO A 30 -29.37 -29.53 -45.07
CA PRO A 30 -30.35 -30.32 -44.34
C PRO A 30 -30.06 -31.82 -44.48
N LYS A 31 -30.51 -32.61 -43.50
CA LYS A 31 -30.41 -34.06 -43.57
C LYS A 31 -31.27 -34.64 -44.68
N GLU A 32 -31.06 -35.90 -45.05
CA GLU A 32 -31.84 -36.62 -46.06
C GLU A 32 -33.34 -36.68 -45.74
N ASP A 33 -33.73 -36.62 -44.47
CA ASP A 33 -35.11 -36.58 -44.00
C ASP A 33 -35.72 -35.15 -44.01
N GLY A 34 -34.99 -34.17 -44.48
CA GLY A 34 -35.39 -32.76 -44.50
C GLY A 34 -35.27 -32.03 -43.16
N SER A 35 -34.81 -32.68 -42.10
CA SER A 35 -34.60 -32.04 -40.82
C SER A 35 -33.36 -31.10 -40.82
N PRO A 36 -33.37 -30.03 -40.04
CA PRO A 36 -32.24 -29.08 -40.02
C PRO A 36 -30.97 -29.76 -39.44
N ALA A 37 -29.86 -29.56 -40.14
CA ALA A 37 -28.57 -30.02 -39.66
C ALA A 37 -27.99 -29.07 -38.62
N HIS A 38 -27.24 -29.60 -37.66
CA HIS A 38 -26.53 -28.87 -36.61
C HIS A 38 -25.07 -29.32 -36.56
N ILE A 39 -24.25 -28.50 -35.95
CA ILE A 39 -22.82 -28.78 -35.67
C ILE A 39 -22.73 -29.85 -34.59
N THR A 40 -21.86 -30.84 -34.80
CA THR A 40 -21.64 -31.97 -33.87
C THR A 40 -20.26 -31.97 -33.26
N CYS A 41 -19.26 -31.47 -33.98
CA CYS A 41 -17.90 -31.31 -33.49
C CYS A 41 -17.17 -30.19 -34.25
N VAL A 42 -16.22 -29.58 -33.59
CA VAL A 42 -15.38 -28.49 -34.14
C VAL A 42 -13.96 -28.65 -33.59
N ASP A 43 -12.94 -28.39 -34.40
CA ASP A 43 -11.58 -28.23 -33.92
C ASP A 43 -10.84 -27.19 -34.75
N SER A 44 -9.78 -26.57 -34.18
CA SER A 44 -9.03 -25.50 -34.82
C SER A 44 -7.52 -25.73 -34.72
N TRP A 45 -6.82 -25.48 -35.83
CA TRP A 45 -5.36 -25.56 -35.89
C TRP A 45 -4.78 -24.57 -36.90
N ASN A 46 -3.85 -23.75 -36.41
CA ASN A 46 -3.06 -22.78 -37.21
C ASN A 46 -3.92 -21.95 -38.20
N GLY A 47 -4.99 -21.31 -37.70
CA GLY A 47 -5.89 -20.49 -38.50
C GLY A 47 -6.86 -21.27 -39.39
N ASN A 48 -6.87 -22.61 -39.31
CA ASN A 48 -7.83 -23.48 -39.97
C ASN A 48 -8.88 -23.97 -38.97
N LEU A 49 -10.16 -23.92 -39.34
CA LEU A 49 -11.28 -24.38 -38.52
C LEU A 49 -11.98 -25.53 -39.26
N TYR A 50 -12.16 -26.66 -38.60
CA TYR A 50 -12.78 -27.86 -39.11
C TYR A 50 -14.09 -28.10 -38.38
N ILE A 51 -15.18 -28.23 -39.13
CA ILE A 51 -16.52 -28.36 -38.58
C ILE A 51 -17.16 -29.66 -39.11
N GLY A 52 -17.64 -30.47 -38.19
CA GLY A 52 -18.44 -31.63 -38.51
C GLY A 52 -19.93 -31.42 -38.27
N SER A 53 -20.76 -31.94 -39.10
CA SER A 53 -22.22 -31.77 -39.02
C SER A 53 -22.97 -33.09 -38.76
N SER A 54 -24.19 -32.95 -38.28
CA SER A 54 -25.14 -34.09 -38.11
C SER A 54 -25.67 -34.63 -39.43
N SER A 55 -25.48 -33.95 -40.56
CA SER A 55 -25.74 -34.46 -41.93
C SER A 55 -24.57 -35.29 -42.46
N GLY A 56 -23.42 -35.30 -41.77
CA GLY A 56 -22.21 -35.98 -42.19
C GLY A 56 -21.25 -35.14 -43.01
N GLU A 57 -21.58 -33.92 -43.30
CA GLU A 57 -20.68 -33.00 -43.98
C GLU A 57 -19.52 -32.54 -43.09
N ILE A 58 -18.39 -32.32 -43.73
CA ILE A 58 -17.19 -31.77 -43.10
C ILE A 58 -16.87 -30.44 -43.81
N LEU A 59 -16.80 -29.36 -43.06
CA LEU A 59 -16.48 -28.03 -43.57
C LEU A 59 -15.12 -27.60 -43.06
N HIS A 60 -14.28 -27.12 -43.97
CA HIS A 60 -12.99 -26.52 -43.65
C HIS A 60 -13.03 -25.03 -43.95
N TYR A 61 -12.77 -24.21 -42.95
CA TYR A 61 -12.63 -22.77 -43.04
C TYR A 61 -11.17 -22.37 -42.83
N PHE A 62 -10.79 -21.33 -43.59
CA PHE A 62 -9.47 -20.74 -43.53
C PHE A 62 -9.57 -19.29 -43.03
N GLN A 63 -8.68 -18.93 -42.11
CA GLN A 63 -8.61 -17.61 -41.56
C GLN A 63 -7.87 -16.66 -42.49
N ILE A 64 -8.51 -15.55 -42.86
CA ILE A 64 -7.87 -14.45 -43.59
C ILE A 64 -7.42 -13.41 -42.60
N PRO A 65 -6.16 -12.93 -42.70
CA PRO A 65 -5.70 -11.83 -41.86
C PRO A 65 -6.56 -10.58 -42.10
N PRO A 66 -6.69 -9.70 -41.07
CA PRO A 66 -7.44 -8.45 -41.20
C PRO A 66 -6.91 -7.59 -42.35
N ASP A 67 -7.78 -6.75 -42.91
CA ASP A 67 -7.43 -5.82 -43.99
C ASP A 67 -6.27 -4.92 -43.56
N PRO A 68 -5.21 -4.76 -44.35
CA PRO A 68 -4.13 -3.82 -44.07
C PRO A 68 -4.60 -2.37 -43.81
N ALA A 69 -5.79 -2.01 -44.30
CA ALA A 69 -6.42 -0.71 -44.04
C ALA A 69 -7.10 -0.61 -42.65
N GLU A 70 -7.45 -1.77 -42.06
CA GLU A 70 -8.02 -1.89 -40.71
C GLU A 70 -7.23 -2.95 -39.93
N PRO A 71 -6.01 -2.66 -39.49
CA PRO A 71 -5.13 -3.63 -38.84
C PRO A 71 -5.70 -4.16 -37.50
N ASP A 72 -6.63 -3.44 -36.90
CA ASP A 72 -7.34 -3.82 -35.67
C ASP A 72 -8.64 -4.60 -35.94
N GLY A 73 -8.95 -4.92 -37.22
CA GLY A 73 -10.10 -5.70 -37.63
C GLY A 73 -10.01 -7.15 -37.15
N GLU A 74 -11.15 -7.77 -36.83
CA GLU A 74 -11.19 -9.19 -36.49
C GLU A 74 -10.90 -10.03 -37.76
N PRO A 75 -10.10 -11.12 -37.61
CA PRO A 75 -9.82 -11.98 -38.75
C PRO A 75 -11.09 -12.69 -39.24
N ALA A 76 -11.33 -12.67 -40.55
CA ALA A 76 -12.47 -13.31 -41.15
C ALA A 76 -12.17 -14.78 -41.50
N TYR A 77 -13.18 -15.66 -41.37
CA TYR A 77 -13.10 -17.06 -41.78
C TYR A 77 -13.85 -17.28 -43.06
N ILE A 78 -13.23 -17.89 -44.07
CA ILE A 78 -13.83 -18.22 -45.36
C ILE A 78 -13.86 -19.71 -45.54
N LEU A 79 -14.99 -20.25 -46.04
CA LEU A 79 -15.14 -21.62 -46.36
C LEU A 79 -14.22 -21.99 -47.55
N ALA A 80 -13.23 -22.84 -47.30
CA ALA A 80 -12.25 -23.29 -48.27
C ALA A 80 -12.66 -24.62 -48.94
N THR A 81 -13.11 -25.59 -48.13
CA THR A 81 -13.43 -26.95 -48.63
C THR A 81 -14.68 -27.50 -47.95
N ARG A 82 -15.50 -28.15 -48.69
CA ARG A 82 -16.65 -28.95 -48.22
C ARG A 82 -16.48 -30.41 -48.67
N ILE A 83 -16.49 -31.34 -47.74
CA ILE A 83 -16.44 -32.80 -48.03
C ILE A 83 -17.83 -33.35 -47.83
N GLU A 84 -18.32 -34.06 -48.83
CA GLU A 84 -19.62 -34.73 -48.78
C GLU A 84 -19.64 -35.89 -47.78
N PRO A 85 -20.81 -36.18 -47.19
CA PRO A 85 -20.95 -37.25 -46.20
C PRO A 85 -20.67 -38.63 -46.80
N GLU A 86 -20.00 -39.44 -46.02
CA GLU A 86 -19.92 -40.89 -46.34
C GLU A 86 -21.31 -41.50 -46.25
N PRO A 87 -21.71 -42.35 -47.22
CA PRO A 87 -22.99 -43.03 -47.17
C PRO A 87 -23.06 -43.90 -45.90
N ALA A 88 -24.18 -43.79 -45.18
CA ALA A 88 -24.42 -44.60 -44.00
C ALA A 88 -24.53 -46.05 -44.37
N SER A 89 -23.82 -46.94 -43.71
CA SER A 89 -23.93 -48.35 -43.86
C SER A 89 -25.30 -48.87 -43.34
N ALA A 90 -25.88 -49.88 -43.94
CA ALA A 90 -27.12 -50.53 -43.46
C ALA A 90 -27.05 -51.02 -41.99
N HIS A 91 -25.85 -51.07 -41.42
CA HIS A 91 -25.57 -51.47 -40.03
C HIS A 91 -25.22 -50.30 -39.11
N THR A 92 -25.30 -49.09 -39.62
CA THR A 92 -24.99 -47.86 -38.77
C THR A 92 -26.16 -47.62 -37.83
N SER A 93 -25.86 -47.50 -36.54
CA SER A 93 -26.86 -47.16 -35.51
C SER A 93 -27.40 -45.74 -35.75
N PRO A 94 -28.66 -45.46 -35.50
CA PRO A 94 -29.18 -44.08 -35.61
C PRO A 94 -28.38 -43.06 -34.79
N SER A 95 -27.75 -43.53 -33.70
CA SER A 95 -26.87 -42.71 -32.87
C SER A 95 -25.50 -42.41 -33.48
N ASP A 96 -25.13 -43.14 -34.54
CA ASP A 96 -23.81 -43.04 -35.19
C ASP A 96 -23.88 -42.30 -36.53
N ILE A 97 -25.04 -41.71 -36.88
CA ILE A 97 -25.21 -40.94 -38.10
C ILE A 97 -24.61 -39.54 -37.91
N GLY A 98 -23.92 -39.04 -38.94
CA GLY A 98 -23.22 -37.73 -38.93
C GLY A 98 -21.74 -37.84 -38.54
N VAL A 99 -21.08 -36.74 -38.54
CA VAL A 99 -19.70 -36.59 -38.05
C VAL A 99 -19.71 -36.61 -36.54
N LYS A 100 -19.07 -37.56 -35.90
CA LYS A 100 -18.99 -37.70 -34.44
C LYS A 100 -17.78 -36.99 -33.83
N GLN A 101 -16.64 -37.14 -34.50
CA GLN A 101 -15.38 -36.61 -33.98
C GLN A 101 -14.46 -36.18 -35.11
N ILE A 102 -13.71 -35.13 -34.83
CA ILE A 102 -12.54 -34.70 -35.59
C ILE A 102 -11.38 -34.70 -34.58
N LEU A 103 -10.28 -35.39 -34.90
CA LEU A 103 -9.06 -35.45 -34.10
C LEU A 103 -7.91 -34.99 -34.96
N LEU A 104 -7.37 -33.83 -34.65
CA LEU A 104 -6.24 -33.26 -35.34
C LEU A 104 -4.92 -33.84 -34.79
N LEU A 105 -4.01 -34.19 -35.69
CA LEU A 105 -2.66 -34.65 -35.40
C LEU A 105 -1.65 -33.70 -36.08
N PRO A 106 -1.39 -32.54 -35.53
CA PRO A 106 -0.60 -31.49 -36.16
C PRO A 106 0.81 -31.92 -36.52
N HIS A 107 1.47 -32.70 -35.66
CA HIS A 107 2.86 -33.18 -35.88
C HIS A 107 2.97 -34.10 -37.08
N GLU A 108 1.91 -34.84 -37.36
CA GLU A 108 1.85 -35.79 -38.49
C GLU A 108 1.22 -35.14 -39.74
N ALA A 109 0.83 -33.85 -39.65
CA ALA A 109 0.04 -33.15 -40.67
C ALA A 109 -1.17 -33.99 -41.12
N LYS A 110 -1.88 -34.63 -40.19
CA LYS A 110 -3.02 -35.54 -40.47
C LYS A 110 -4.21 -35.23 -39.56
N VAL A 111 -5.37 -35.62 -40.00
CA VAL A 111 -6.61 -35.57 -39.23
C VAL A 111 -7.37 -36.89 -39.35
N CYS A 112 -7.95 -37.35 -38.26
CA CYS A 112 -8.81 -38.48 -38.15
C CYS A 112 -10.26 -37.99 -38.03
N ILE A 113 -11.14 -38.37 -38.94
CA ILE A 113 -12.53 -37.98 -38.95
C ILE A 113 -13.41 -39.22 -38.84
N LEU A 114 -14.25 -39.24 -37.79
CA LEU A 114 -15.21 -40.33 -37.56
C LEU A 114 -16.58 -39.87 -38.04
N CYS A 115 -17.03 -40.44 -39.18
CA CYS A 115 -18.32 -40.18 -39.78
C CYS A 115 -19.08 -41.50 -40.05
N ASN A 116 -20.36 -41.59 -39.68
CA ASN A 116 -21.22 -42.73 -39.89
C ASN A 116 -20.62 -44.07 -39.43
N GLY A 117 -19.85 -44.06 -38.33
CA GLY A 117 -19.15 -45.25 -37.80
C GLY A 117 -17.94 -45.70 -38.62
N VAL A 118 -17.49 -44.86 -39.55
CA VAL A 118 -16.29 -45.07 -40.37
C VAL A 118 -15.24 -44.01 -40.01
N LEU A 119 -14.07 -44.45 -39.60
CA LEU A 119 -12.93 -43.57 -39.36
C LEU A 119 -12.12 -43.40 -40.65
N GLN A 120 -11.85 -42.14 -41.01
CA GLN A 120 -11.13 -41.74 -42.21
C GLN A 120 -9.93 -40.86 -41.83
N PHE A 121 -8.88 -40.93 -42.67
CA PHE A 121 -7.65 -40.18 -42.48
C PHE A 121 -7.43 -39.23 -43.67
N TYR A 122 -7.24 -37.94 -43.36
CA TYR A 122 -6.94 -36.89 -44.33
C TYR A 122 -5.63 -36.17 -43.95
N SER A 123 -5.04 -35.52 -44.94
CA SER A 123 -3.89 -34.64 -44.69
C SER A 123 -4.35 -33.21 -44.35
N LEU A 124 -3.65 -32.55 -43.43
CA LEU A 124 -3.83 -31.17 -43.06
C LEU A 124 -2.98 -30.24 -43.98
N PRO A 125 -3.41 -29.00 -44.22
CA PRO A 125 -4.64 -28.38 -43.74
C PRO A 125 -5.86 -28.61 -44.64
N GLU A 126 -5.69 -28.98 -45.88
CA GLU A 126 -6.71 -28.89 -46.95
C GLU A 126 -7.66 -30.12 -47.03
N LEU A 127 -7.53 -31.03 -46.10
CA LEU A 127 -8.31 -32.28 -46.09
C LEU A 127 -8.14 -33.13 -47.35
N SER A 128 -6.92 -33.16 -47.90
CA SER A 128 -6.60 -34.02 -49.03
C SER A 128 -6.43 -35.50 -48.59
N PRO A 129 -6.46 -36.49 -49.49
CA PRO A 129 -6.28 -37.89 -49.16
C PRO A 129 -4.98 -38.17 -48.36
N GLY A 130 -5.10 -38.76 -47.17
CA GLY A 130 -4.10 -38.61 -46.10
C GLY A 130 -2.91 -39.58 -46.08
N ILE A 131 -2.94 -40.74 -46.74
CA ILE A 131 -1.83 -41.74 -46.73
C ILE A 131 -1.69 -42.32 -48.15
N ASP A 132 -0.48 -42.18 -48.74
CA ASP A 132 -0.15 -42.65 -50.09
C ASP A 132 -1.17 -42.19 -51.17
N GLY A 133 -1.74 -41.01 -51.00
CA GLY A 133 -2.78 -40.46 -51.88
C GLY A 133 -4.13 -41.22 -51.84
N LYS A 134 -4.35 -42.04 -50.81
CA LYS A 134 -5.58 -42.81 -50.58
C LYS A 134 -6.20 -42.44 -49.21
N ILE A 135 -7.53 -42.43 -49.16
CA ILE A 135 -8.26 -42.35 -47.90
C ILE A 135 -8.29 -43.75 -47.28
N ILE A 136 -7.59 -43.92 -46.16
CA ILE A 136 -7.70 -45.16 -45.35
C ILE A 136 -9.00 -45.09 -44.56
N ARG A 137 -9.79 -46.17 -44.63
CA ARG A 137 -11.11 -46.30 -43.99
C ARG A 137 -11.09 -47.47 -43.02
N GLN A 138 -11.50 -47.20 -41.74
CA GLN A 138 -11.73 -48.27 -40.74
C GLN A 138 -13.21 -48.26 -40.34
N GLN A 139 -13.90 -49.32 -40.66
CA GLN A 139 -15.33 -49.50 -40.31
C GLN A 139 -15.50 -49.99 -38.88
N GLY A 140 -16.67 -49.70 -38.28
CA GLY A 140 -17.05 -50.18 -36.97
C GLY A 140 -16.34 -49.43 -35.80
N CYS A 141 -15.89 -48.23 -36.08
CA CYS A 141 -15.28 -47.35 -35.08
C CYS A 141 -16.39 -46.60 -34.32
N LEU A 142 -16.32 -46.59 -33.00
CA LEU A 142 -17.28 -45.90 -32.13
C LEU A 142 -16.70 -44.56 -31.60
N TRP A 143 -15.38 -44.56 -31.41
CA TRP A 143 -14.67 -43.39 -30.84
C TRP A 143 -13.18 -43.44 -31.24
N VAL A 144 -12.55 -42.28 -31.31
CA VAL A 144 -11.11 -42.13 -31.59
C VAL A 144 -10.50 -41.05 -30.72
N GLY A 145 -9.30 -41.28 -30.17
CA GLY A 145 -8.61 -40.30 -29.32
C GLY A 145 -7.50 -40.97 -28.49
N GLY A 146 -7.45 -40.73 -27.20
CA GLY A 146 -6.44 -41.32 -26.29
C GLY A 146 -5.02 -40.84 -26.59
N LEU A 147 -4.87 -39.58 -26.99
CA LEU A 147 -3.56 -38.95 -27.05
C LEU A 147 -2.92 -38.92 -25.66
N ASP A 148 -1.63 -39.11 -25.59
CA ASP A 148 -0.91 -39.11 -24.33
C ASP A 148 -0.72 -37.67 -23.85
N ARG A 149 -1.44 -37.29 -22.79
CA ARG A 149 -1.35 -35.93 -22.17
C ARG A 149 0.01 -35.64 -21.50
N ASN A 150 0.86 -36.64 -21.27
CA ASN A 150 2.18 -36.44 -20.70
C ASN A 150 3.20 -35.95 -21.74
N ILE A 151 2.88 -36.11 -23.02
CA ILE A 151 3.76 -35.66 -24.09
C ILE A 151 3.37 -34.24 -24.47
N ALA A 152 4.26 -33.29 -24.14
CA ALA A 152 4.06 -31.88 -24.50
C ALA A 152 3.86 -31.76 -26.03
N GLN A 153 2.85 -30.97 -26.42
CA GLN A 153 2.55 -30.74 -27.84
C GLN A 153 3.64 -29.93 -28.57
N ASP A 154 4.58 -29.31 -27.84
CA ASP A 154 5.63 -28.43 -28.39
C ASP A 154 6.91 -29.16 -28.79
N VAL A 155 7.00 -30.48 -28.68
CA VAL A 155 8.20 -31.25 -29.09
C VAL A 155 8.22 -31.43 -30.59
N LEU A 156 9.02 -30.62 -31.26
CA LEU A 156 9.12 -30.53 -32.73
C LEU A 156 9.61 -31.79 -33.43
N GLU A 157 10.20 -32.75 -32.74
CA GLU A 157 10.75 -33.98 -33.35
C GLU A 157 10.25 -35.24 -32.61
N ARG A 158 9.26 -35.91 -33.18
CA ARG A 158 8.85 -37.27 -32.77
C ARG A 158 9.27 -38.25 -33.83
N PRO A 159 10.37 -38.99 -33.67
CA PRO A 159 10.87 -39.91 -34.70
C PRO A 159 9.94 -41.10 -34.97
N ASP A 160 8.98 -41.37 -34.07
CA ASP A 160 8.17 -42.61 -34.11
C ASP A 160 6.66 -42.42 -34.42
N GLY A 161 6.23 -41.18 -34.72
CA GLY A 161 4.79 -40.89 -34.96
C GLY A 161 3.93 -40.76 -33.71
N THR A 162 2.64 -40.48 -33.86
CA THR A 162 1.68 -40.21 -32.75
C THR A 162 0.80 -41.43 -32.50
N ALA A 163 0.81 -41.96 -31.26
CA ALA A 163 -0.03 -43.09 -30.85
C ALA A 163 -1.44 -42.61 -30.46
N ILE A 164 -2.47 -43.20 -31.10
CA ILE A 164 -3.90 -42.99 -30.84
C ILE A 164 -4.61 -44.27 -30.53
N VAL A 165 -5.75 -44.21 -29.86
CA VAL A 165 -6.63 -45.36 -29.59
C VAL A 165 -7.89 -45.25 -30.43
N MET A 166 -8.19 -46.31 -31.17
CA MET A 166 -9.46 -46.50 -31.89
C MET A 166 -10.34 -47.48 -31.11
N CYS A 167 -11.52 -47.05 -30.75
CA CYS A 167 -12.51 -47.93 -30.12
C CYS A 167 -13.37 -48.59 -31.18
N LEU A 168 -13.12 -49.85 -31.44
CA LEU A 168 -13.94 -50.68 -32.35
C LEU A 168 -15.00 -51.41 -31.52
N ARG A 169 -16.11 -51.79 -32.11
CA ARG A 169 -17.19 -52.46 -31.36
C ARG A 169 -16.71 -53.66 -30.51
N PRO A 170 -15.84 -54.57 -30.99
CA PRO A 170 -15.37 -55.67 -30.16
C PRO A 170 -14.10 -55.44 -29.37
N ARG A 171 -13.31 -54.39 -29.67
CA ARG A 171 -11.98 -54.22 -29.11
C ARG A 171 -11.46 -52.79 -29.22
N LEU A 172 -10.49 -52.44 -28.39
CA LEU A 172 -9.68 -51.26 -28.55
C LEU A 172 -8.45 -51.59 -29.42
N ARG A 173 -8.10 -50.66 -30.29
CA ARG A 173 -6.91 -50.78 -31.13
C ARG A 173 -6.00 -49.58 -30.91
N LEU A 174 -4.79 -49.82 -30.41
CA LEU A 174 -3.74 -48.84 -30.33
C LEU A 174 -2.96 -48.79 -31.63
N ILE A 175 -2.92 -47.65 -32.29
CA ILE A 175 -2.21 -47.48 -33.56
C ILE A 175 -1.22 -46.32 -33.45
N ASN A 176 -0.13 -46.40 -34.15
CA ASN A 176 0.83 -45.31 -34.31
C ASN A 176 0.63 -44.68 -35.69
N ILE A 177 0.37 -43.39 -35.75
CA ILE A 177 0.22 -42.61 -36.97
C ILE A 177 1.51 -41.84 -37.19
N GLY A 178 2.20 -42.19 -38.22
CA GLY A 178 3.36 -41.51 -38.77
C GLY A 178 3.19 -41.36 -40.28
N GLU A 179 4.23 -41.59 -41.08
CA GLU A 179 4.07 -41.70 -42.55
C GLU A 179 3.03 -42.75 -42.93
N GLN A 180 3.02 -43.86 -42.22
CA GLN A 180 2.05 -44.98 -42.37
C GLN A 180 1.38 -45.24 -41.02
N ALA A 181 0.11 -45.64 -41.04
CA ALA A 181 -0.61 -46.10 -39.87
C ALA A 181 -0.17 -47.52 -39.49
N ARG A 182 0.49 -47.71 -38.36
CA ARG A 182 0.97 -49.02 -37.86
C ARG A 182 0.22 -49.43 -36.61
N LYS A 183 -0.32 -50.64 -36.63
CA LYS A 183 -0.95 -51.23 -35.45
C LYS A 183 0.11 -51.57 -34.42
N ILE A 184 -0.07 -51.01 -33.20
CA ILE A 184 0.78 -51.34 -32.04
C ILE A 184 0.17 -52.60 -31.36
N ARG A 185 -1.13 -52.51 -30.99
CA ARG A 185 -1.77 -53.58 -30.19
C ARG A 185 -3.30 -53.57 -30.36
N ASP A 186 -3.90 -54.74 -30.16
CA ASP A 186 -5.35 -54.88 -29.93
C ASP A 186 -5.57 -55.29 -28.46
N ILE A 187 -6.56 -54.69 -27.80
CA ILE A 187 -7.00 -54.97 -26.43
C ILE A 187 -8.44 -55.45 -26.52
N GLU A 188 -8.76 -56.64 -25.96
CA GLU A 188 -10.08 -57.24 -26.01
C GLU A 188 -11.02 -56.56 -25.01
N LEU A 189 -11.37 -55.33 -25.30
CA LEU A 189 -12.29 -54.51 -24.53
C LEU A 189 -13.16 -53.73 -25.51
N GLY A 190 -14.44 -54.03 -25.56
CA GLY A 190 -15.41 -53.40 -26.44
C GLY A 190 -16.31 -52.39 -25.71
N GLY A 191 -17.10 -51.63 -26.49
CA GLY A 191 -18.13 -50.74 -25.98
C GLY A 191 -17.63 -49.41 -25.39
N ILE A 192 -16.35 -49.12 -25.51
CA ILE A 192 -15.78 -47.88 -24.95
C ILE A 192 -16.18 -46.66 -25.78
N SER A 193 -16.69 -45.66 -25.14
CA SER A 193 -17.21 -44.41 -25.72
C SER A 193 -16.38 -43.15 -25.39
N ALA A 194 -15.45 -43.23 -24.41
CA ALA A 194 -14.54 -42.13 -24.07
C ALA A 194 -13.24 -42.65 -23.44
N ILE A 195 -12.14 -42.04 -23.76
CA ILE A 195 -10.81 -42.37 -23.21
C ILE A 195 -9.98 -41.10 -22.98
N GLU A 196 -9.37 -41.02 -21.82
CA GLU A 196 -8.34 -40.04 -21.51
C GLU A 196 -7.08 -40.78 -21.01
N ARG A 197 -5.90 -40.49 -21.59
CA ARG A 197 -4.68 -41.27 -21.38
C ARG A 197 -3.55 -40.44 -20.76
N ARG A 198 -2.84 -41.06 -19.81
CA ARG A 198 -1.61 -40.56 -19.20
C ARG A 198 -0.55 -41.67 -19.24
N GLY A 199 0.38 -41.59 -20.19
CA GLY A 199 1.40 -42.61 -20.36
C GLY A 199 0.79 -44.01 -20.66
N ASP A 200 1.07 -44.95 -19.76
CA ASP A 200 0.57 -46.36 -19.88
C ASP A 200 -0.83 -46.53 -19.27
N LEU A 201 -1.34 -45.57 -18.55
CA LEU A 201 -2.67 -45.62 -17.93
C LEU A 201 -3.69 -44.79 -18.71
N ALA A 202 -4.87 -45.31 -18.87
CA ALA A 202 -6.00 -44.61 -19.48
C ALA A 202 -7.25 -44.80 -18.62
N CYS A 203 -7.95 -43.71 -18.38
CA CYS A 203 -9.31 -43.79 -17.86
C CYS A 203 -10.26 -43.98 -19.04
N VAL A 204 -11.11 -44.99 -18.98
CA VAL A 204 -12.04 -45.37 -20.04
C VAL A 204 -13.46 -45.41 -19.50
N ALA A 205 -14.43 -45.08 -20.34
CA ALA A 205 -15.85 -45.25 -20.05
C ALA A 205 -16.56 -46.08 -21.12
N ASP A 206 -17.45 -46.97 -20.68
CA ASP A 206 -18.27 -47.77 -21.57
C ASP A 206 -19.69 -47.22 -21.64
N GLY A 207 -20.30 -46.51 -21.16
CA GLY A 207 -21.67 -45.99 -21.14
C GLY A 207 -22.40 -46.32 -19.85
N GLU A 208 -21.88 -47.22 -19.06
CA GLU A 208 -22.41 -47.58 -17.75
C GLU A 208 -21.47 -47.24 -16.61
N SER A 209 -20.14 -47.41 -16.81
CA SER A 209 -19.13 -47.24 -15.77
C SER A 209 -17.82 -46.63 -16.28
N TYR A 210 -17.06 -46.05 -15.33
CA TYR A 210 -15.67 -45.67 -15.51
C TYR A 210 -14.74 -46.77 -15.06
N SER A 211 -13.62 -46.93 -15.76
CA SER A 211 -12.61 -47.93 -15.42
C SER A 211 -11.22 -47.39 -15.73
N LEU A 212 -10.24 -47.77 -14.93
CA LEU A 212 -8.83 -47.52 -15.22
C LEU A 212 -8.27 -48.69 -16.02
N LEU A 213 -7.62 -48.42 -17.15
CA LEU A 213 -7.03 -49.41 -18.07
C LEU A 213 -5.53 -49.21 -18.15
N ASP A 214 -4.76 -50.19 -17.77
CA ASP A 214 -3.35 -50.27 -18.11
C ASP A 214 -3.23 -50.77 -19.56
N VAL A 215 -2.83 -49.89 -20.46
CA VAL A 215 -2.75 -50.13 -21.91
C VAL A 215 -1.64 -51.13 -22.23
N VAL A 216 -0.58 -51.22 -21.41
CA VAL A 216 0.55 -52.12 -21.60
C VAL A 216 0.24 -53.50 -21.07
N ASN A 217 -0.22 -53.61 -19.82
CA ASN A 217 -0.51 -54.88 -19.17
C ASN A 217 -1.92 -55.41 -19.38
N GLN A 218 -2.79 -54.64 -20.06
CA GLN A 218 -4.18 -54.98 -20.36
C GLN A 218 -5.02 -55.31 -19.11
N ARG A 219 -4.73 -54.61 -18.00
CA ARG A 219 -5.51 -54.77 -16.76
C ARG A 219 -6.56 -53.69 -16.68
N LYS A 220 -7.81 -54.11 -16.48
CA LYS A 220 -8.95 -53.21 -16.24
C LYS A 220 -9.29 -53.26 -14.76
N GLN A 221 -9.40 -52.06 -14.17
CA GLN A 221 -9.93 -51.85 -12.81
C GLN A 221 -11.18 -51.00 -12.93
N GLU A 222 -12.31 -51.53 -12.50
CA GLU A 222 -13.58 -50.83 -12.48
C GLU A 222 -13.57 -49.83 -11.33
N LEU A 223 -14.02 -48.58 -11.61
CA LEU A 223 -14.04 -47.51 -10.64
C LEU A 223 -15.46 -47.33 -10.05
N PHE A 224 -16.37 -46.73 -10.80
CA PHE A 224 -17.76 -46.56 -10.38
C PHE A 224 -18.68 -46.32 -11.57
N ALA A 225 -20.01 -46.45 -11.36
CA ALA A 225 -21.03 -46.22 -12.37
C ALA A 225 -21.19 -44.76 -12.74
N ILE A 226 -21.48 -44.46 -14.00
CA ILE A 226 -21.77 -43.13 -14.52
C ILE A 226 -23.13 -42.64 -13.98
N SER A 227 -24.12 -43.54 -13.99
CA SER A 227 -25.46 -43.29 -13.52
C SER A 227 -25.73 -44.01 -12.20
N SER A 228 -26.05 -43.30 -11.14
CA SER A 228 -26.54 -43.84 -9.89
C SER A 228 -28.08 -44.00 -10.00
N SER A 229 -28.57 -45.15 -10.43
CA SER A 229 -30.00 -45.44 -10.38
C SER A 229 -30.45 -45.58 -8.91
N ALA A 230 -31.54 -44.92 -8.56
CA ALA A 230 -32.09 -44.90 -7.20
C ALA A 230 -32.62 -46.30 -6.74
N ASP A 231 -32.55 -47.32 -7.57
CA ASP A 231 -33.04 -48.68 -7.27
C ASP A 231 -31.97 -49.67 -6.78
N THR A 232 -30.73 -49.24 -6.64
CA THR A 232 -29.70 -50.07 -5.99
C THR A 232 -29.80 -49.90 -4.47
N GLN A 233 -30.34 -50.83 -3.77
CA GLN A 233 -30.26 -50.95 -2.30
C GLN A 233 -28.85 -50.68 -1.84
N PRO A 234 -28.64 -49.93 -0.75
CA PRO A 234 -27.32 -49.67 -0.26
C PRO A 234 -26.65 -51.01 0.09
N LEU A 235 -25.60 -51.33 -0.69
CA LEU A 235 -24.68 -52.38 -0.30
C LEU A 235 -24.18 -52.07 1.09
N ALA A 236 -24.53 -52.90 2.06
CA ALA A 236 -24.05 -52.82 3.42
C ALA A 236 -22.51 -52.79 3.38
N PRO A 237 -21.88 -51.98 4.22
CA PRO A 237 -20.42 -51.85 4.24
C PRO A 237 -19.82 -53.24 4.44
N ALA A 238 -18.97 -53.64 3.51
CA ALA A 238 -18.25 -54.91 3.56
C ALA A 238 -17.50 -54.98 4.92
N ARG A 239 -17.94 -55.93 5.77
CA ARG A 239 -17.20 -56.24 6.98
C ARG A 239 -15.84 -56.78 6.58
N PRO A 240 -14.75 -56.37 7.20
CA PRO A 240 -13.44 -56.94 6.92
C PRO A 240 -13.48 -58.44 7.19
N ALA A 241 -13.11 -59.21 6.19
CA ALA A 241 -13.04 -60.66 6.27
C ALA A 241 -12.09 -61.06 7.40
N SER A 242 -12.65 -61.64 8.44
CA SER A 242 -11.88 -62.28 9.50
C SER A 242 -11.17 -63.52 8.90
N ARG A 243 -9.86 -63.45 8.73
CA ARG A 243 -9.02 -64.59 8.45
C ARG A 243 -9.14 -65.60 9.60
N SER A 244 -9.72 -66.76 9.32
CA SER A 244 -9.66 -67.92 10.19
C SER A 244 -8.23 -68.46 10.21
N VAL A 245 -7.66 -68.45 11.41
CA VAL A 245 -6.36 -69.04 11.69
C VAL A 245 -6.59 -70.57 11.81
N SER A 246 -6.00 -71.33 10.91
CA SER A 246 -5.73 -72.77 11.14
C SER A 246 -4.26 -72.91 11.51
N SER A 247 -4.09 -73.39 12.75
CA SER A 247 -2.81 -73.77 13.34
C SER A 247 -2.17 -74.98 12.68
N ALA A 248 -0.88 -74.82 12.31
CA ALA A 248 0.02 -76.01 12.21
C ALA A 248 1.44 -75.58 12.60
N THR A 249 1.84 -76.04 13.73
CA THR A 249 3.15 -76.39 14.34
C THR A 249 4.44 -76.13 13.57
N SER A 250 5.35 -75.57 14.36
CA SER A 250 6.78 -75.24 14.24
C SER A 250 7.65 -76.45 13.80
N PRO A 251 8.96 -76.30 13.47
CA PRO A 251 9.96 -75.90 14.45
C PRO A 251 11.13 -74.96 13.98
N VAL A 252 11.58 -74.20 14.93
CA VAL A 252 12.93 -73.74 15.25
C VAL A 252 14.14 -74.11 14.36
N ARG A 253 14.88 -73.07 13.94
CA ARG A 253 16.34 -73.06 14.12
C ARG A 253 16.95 -71.65 14.10
N GLN A 254 17.74 -71.44 15.16
CA GLN A 254 18.63 -70.29 15.43
C GLN A 254 19.82 -70.25 14.46
N SER A 255 20.33 -69.02 14.22
CA SER A 255 21.75 -68.68 14.37
C SER A 255 21.88 -67.19 13.98
N ARG A 256 22.25 -66.36 14.94
CA ARG A 256 23.56 -65.73 15.19
C ARG A 256 24.09 -65.06 13.90
N GLY A 257 24.15 -63.73 13.78
CA GLY A 257 24.94 -62.80 14.57
C GLY A 257 26.08 -62.31 13.72
N HIS A 258 26.21 -61.04 13.53
CA HIS A 258 27.47 -60.32 13.72
C HIS A 258 27.31 -58.84 13.43
N ASP A 259 27.63 -58.09 14.46
CA ASP A 259 28.04 -56.69 14.45
C ASP A 259 29.15 -56.39 13.44
N ARG A 260 29.16 -55.18 12.96
CA ARG A 260 30.38 -54.33 13.05
C ARG A 260 30.08 -52.88 12.67
N ASN A 261 30.20 -52.07 13.73
CA ASN A 261 30.65 -50.66 13.74
C ASN A 261 31.83 -50.45 12.78
N ILE A 262 31.86 -49.30 12.20
CA ILE A 262 33.03 -48.42 12.15
C ILE A 262 32.59 -46.96 12.04
N SER A 263 32.92 -46.21 13.09
CA SER A 263 32.98 -44.74 13.21
C SER A 263 34.26 -44.23 12.55
N LEU A 264 34.28 -42.95 12.32
CA LEU A 264 35.39 -41.98 12.33
C LEU A 264 34.97 -40.83 11.37
N GLY A 265 34.89 -39.61 11.71
CA GLY A 265 35.68 -38.80 12.63
C GLY A 265 36.11 -37.57 11.86
N GLY A 266 35.96 -36.40 12.42
CA GLY A 266 36.65 -35.23 11.87
C GLY A 266 35.91 -33.90 11.97
N GLN A 267 35.88 -33.27 13.15
CA GLN A 267 35.98 -31.83 13.30
C GLN A 267 37.45 -31.36 13.13
N PRO A 268 37.75 -30.08 12.83
CA PRO A 268 37.76 -29.08 13.90
C PRO A 268 37.51 -27.61 13.49
N ARG A 269 37.05 -26.83 14.48
CA ARG A 269 37.49 -25.51 15.01
C ARG A 269 37.75 -24.39 13.98
N SER A 270 37.40 -23.11 14.22
CA SER A 270 37.41 -22.27 15.42
C SER A 270 37.03 -20.82 15.09
N GLY A 271 36.64 -20.05 16.08
CA GLY A 271 36.86 -18.62 16.20
C GLY A 271 35.58 -17.77 16.12
N ASP A 272 34.95 -17.50 17.14
CA ASP A 272 35.14 -16.63 18.35
C ASP A 272 34.85 -15.13 18.09
N ARG A 273 34.04 -14.59 18.98
CA ARG A 273 33.80 -13.16 19.39
C ARG A 273 32.59 -12.46 18.73
N SER A 274 31.66 -11.99 19.41
CA SER A 274 31.43 -11.42 20.73
C SER A 274 30.05 -10.73 20.71
N ARG A 275 29.27 -11.00 21.71
CA ARG A 275 28.04 -10.24 22.10
C ARG A 275 28.41 -8.82 22.55
N PRO A 276 27.48 -7.85 22.62
CA PRO A 276 26.75 -7.76 23.87
C PRO A 276 25.21 -7.55 23.73
N ASP A 277 24.56 -8.06 24.74
CA ASP A 277 23.19 -7.84 25.18
C ASP A 277 22.86 -6.36 25.38
N LEU A 278 21.67 -5.99 25.01
CA LEU A 278 20.90 -4.97 25.71
C LEU A 278 19.45 -5.42 25.77
N GLY A 279 19.07 -5.86 26.96
CA GLY A 279 17.71 -6.12 27.32
C GLY A 279 16.88 -4.84 27.42
N MET A 280 15.63 -4.93 27.03
CA MET A 280 14.57 -4.05 27.53
C MET A 280 13.34 -4.85 27.87
N ASN A 281 13.05 -4.85 29.15
CA ASN A 281 11.85 -5.33 29.81
C ASN A 281 10.61 -4.56 29.36
N TRP A 282 9.55 -5.31 29.08
CA TRP A 282 8.20 -4.77 29.10
C TRP A 282 7.42 -5.40 30.26
N PRO A 283 6.66 -4.64 31.02
CA PRO A 283 5.94 -5.17 32.17
C PRO A 283 4.62 -5.81 31.75
N THR A 284 4.44 -7.03 32.18
CA THR A 284 3.17 -7.76 32.23
C THR A 284 2.22 -7.11 33.21
N ARG A 285 1.06 -6.69 32.75
CA ARG A 285 -0.03 -6.25 33.62
C ARG A 285 -1.02 -7.39 33.74
N ALA A 286 -1.13 -7.86 34.97
CA ALA A 286 -2.10 -8.84 35.41
C ALA A 286 -3.54 -8.33 35.23
N SER A 287 -4.40 -9.14 34.65
CA SER A 287 -5.85 -8.96 34.75
C SER A 287 -6.46 -10.11 35.56
N SER A 288 -7.20 -9.69 36.51
CA SER A 288 -7.92 -10.43 37.54
C SER A 288 -8.96 -11.38 36.95
N ARG A 289 -8.93 -12.58 37.52
CA ARG A 289 -10.00 -13.59 37.40
C ARG A 289 -11.26 -13.13 38.14
N THR A 290 -12.40 -13.26 37.47
CA THR A 290 -13.70 -13.38 38.13
C THR A 290 -14.29 -14.72 37.74
N SER A 291 -14.40 -15.58 38.70
CA SER A 291 -15.01 -16.91 38.68
C SER A 291 -16.52 -16.79 38.77
N LEU A 292 -17.25 -17.54 37.95
CA LEU A 292 -18.67 -17.85 38.14
C LEU A 292 -18.83 -19.40 38.25
N PRO A 293 -19.71 -19.89 39.09
CA PRO A 293 -19.76 -21.29 39.47
C PRO A 293 -20.61 -22.17 38.55
N PRO A 294 -20.42 -23.49 38.53
CA PRO A 294 -21.17 -24.43 37.70
C PRO A 294 -22.56 -24.77 38.27
N PRO A 295 -23.56 -25.07 37.43
CA PRO A 295 -24.85 -25.53 37.89
C PRO A 295 -24.83 -27.04 38.21
N ALA A 296 -25.55 -27.35 39.26
CA ALA A 296 -25.66 -28.65 39.88
C ALA A 296 -26.43 -29.69 39.02
N LYS A 297 -26.02 -30.93 39.19
CA LYS A 297 -26.73 -32.13 38.78
C LYS A 297 -28.01 -32.29 39.61
N SER A 298 -29.12 -32.58 38.98
CA SER A 298 -30.23 -33.25 39.65
C SER A 298 -30.68 -34.46 38.84
N SER A 299 -30.79 -35.50 39.56
CA SER A 299 -31.10 -36.89 39.25
C SER A 299 -32.61 -37.15 39.16
N ARG A 300 -32.98 -38.13 38.29
CA ARG A 300 -34.05 -39.14 38.41
C ARG A 300 -35.49 -38.69 38.65
N GLU A 301 -36.45 -39.22 37.92
CA GLU A 301 -36.98 -40.58 37.92
C GLU A 301 -38.05 -40.81 36.81
N PRO A 302 -38.42 -42.09 36.51
CA PRO A 302 -39.15 -42.45 35.28
C PRO A 302 -40.68 -42.72 35.59
N SER A 303 -41.38 -42.80 34.42
CA SER A 303 -42.74 -43.43 34.26
C SER A 303 -43.92 -42.48 34.14
N PRO A 304 -45.06 -42.84 33.54
CA PRO A 304 -45.41 -44.10 32.88
C PRO A 304 -46.05 -43.98 31.47
N LEU A 305 -46.08 -45.11 30.76
CA LEU A 305 -46.86 -45.43 29.60
C LEU A 305 -48.29 -44.86 29.56
N LYS A 306 -48.67 -44.17 28.45
CA LYS A 306 -50.11 -44.07 28.02
C LYS A 306 -50.17 -44.25 26.50
N VAL A 307 -50.65 -45.40 26.12
CA VAL A 307 -51.88 -45.69 25.34
C VAL A 307 -51.99 -44.98 24.02
N ASP A 308 -51.92 -45.77 22.97
CA ASP A 308 -52.24 -45.55 21.59
C ASP A 308 -53.51 -44.72 21.33
N LYS A 309 -53.37 -43.70 20.48
CA LYS A 309 -54.50 -43.20 19.66
C LYS A 309 -54.15 -43.44 18.21
N PRO A 310 -55.10 -43.93 17.40
CA PRO A 310 -54.88 -44.24 16.01
C PRO A 310 -54.71 -42.93 15.18
N LEU A 311 -53.78 -42.95 14.25
CA LEU A 311 -53.62 -41.94 13.21
C LEU A 311 -54.85 -41.89 12.31
N PRO A 312 -55.29 -40.72 11.87
CA PRO A 312 -56.35 -40.66 10.83
C PRO A 312 -55.73 -41.14 9.47
N GLU A 313 -56.51 -41.88 8.76
CA GLU A 313 -56.26 -42.38 7.41
C GLU A 313 -55.95 -41.24 6.48
N ALA A 314 -54.90 -41.42 5.67
CA ALA A 314 -54.52 -40.50 4.60
C ALA A 314 -55.60 -40.59 3.49
N PRO A 315 -55.92 -39.44 2.85
CA PRO A 315 -56.86 -39.47 1.72
C PRO A 315 -56.24 -40.23 0.52
N GLU A 316 -57.07 -41.10 -0.07
CA GLU A 316 -56.72 -41.83 -1.30
C GLU A 316 -56.33 -40.79 -2.39
N ILE A 317 -55.06 -40.85 -2.80
CA ILE A 317 -54.61 -40.16 -3.99
C ILE A 317 -55.10 -41.00 -5.18
N GLN A 318 -56.01 -40.44 -5.94
CA GLN A 318 -56.44 -40.96 -7.24
C GLN A 318 -55.17 -41.13 -8.11
N GLN A 319 -54.90 -42.35 -8.50
CA GLN A 319 -53.91 -42.73 -9.48
C GLN A 319 -54.17 -41.99 -10.78
N VAL A 320 -53.35 -40.98 -11.10
CA VAL A 320 -53.26 -40.43 -12.45
C VAL A 320 -52.61 -41.52 -13.32
N PRO A 321 -53.13 -41.86 -14.52
CA PRO A 321 -52.64 -42.95 -15.32
C PRO A 321 -51.17 -42.68 -15.72
N ASP A 322 -50.31 -43.71 -15.53
CA ASP A 322 -48.90 -43.80 -15.91
C ASP A 322 -48.60 -43.08 -17.24
N ALA A 323 -48.00 -41.95 -17.19
CA ALA A 323 -47.21 -41.45 -18.27
C ALA A 323 -46.07 -42.46 -18.48
N ARG A 324 -46.15 -43.24 -19.55
CA ARG A 324 -45.16 -44.20 -19.99
C ARG A 324 -43.77 -43.59 -19.80
N THR A 325 -43.02 -44.12 -18.85
CA THR A 325 -41.61 -43.80 -18.61
C THR A 325 -40.86 -44.01 -19.93
N ARG A 326 -40.52 -42.92 -20.60
CA ARG A 326 -39.53 -42.95 -21.67
C ARG A 326 -38.24 -43.49 -21.06
N PRO A 327 -37.58 -44.49 -21.69
CA PRO A 327 -36.31 -44.98 -21.15
C PRO A 327 -35.35 -43.81 -20.97
N ALA A 328 -34.81 -43.68 -19.79
CA ALA A 328 -33.84 -42.64 -19.48
C ALA A 328 -32.70 -42.67 -20.48
N ARG A 329 -32.39 -41.53 -21.12
CA ARG A 329 -31.24 -41.44 -22.03
C ARG A 329 -29.98 -41.69 -21.21
N PRO A 330 -29.03 -42.51 -21.70
CA PRO A 330 -27.77 -42.74 -21.01
C PRO A 330 -27.02 -41.44 -20.89
N LEU A 331 -26.41 -41.20 -19.72
CA LEU A 331 -25.60 -39.99 -19.44
C LEU A 331 -24.30 -40.06 -20.23
N PRO A 332 -23.88 -38.97 -20.91
CA PRO A 332 -22.60 -38.93 -21.61
C PRO A 332 -21.44 -38.99 -20.57
N PRO A 333 -20.43 -39.84 -20.75
CA PRO A 333 -19.29 -39.89 -19.86
C PRO A 333 -18.42 -38.63 -20.02
N ASN A 334 -17.97 -38.04 -18.93
CA ASN A 334 -16.99 -36.98 -18.92
C ASN A 334 -15.74 -37.43 -18.17
N ILE A 335 -14.62 -37.47 -18.88
CA ILE A 335 -13.29 -37.81 -18.37
C ILE A 335 -12.36 -36.65 -18.69
N ILE A 336 -11.74 -36.06 -17.68
CA ILE A 336 -10.74 -35.01 -17.86
C ILE A 336 -9.57 -35.32 -16.95
N SER A 337 -8.36 -34.89 -17.32
CA SER A 337 -7.18 -35.03 -16.50
C SER A 337 -6.64 -33.68 -16.12
N PRO A 338 -7.02 -33.12 -14.96
CA PRO A 338 -6.64 -31.79 -14.52
C PRO A 338 -5.15 -31.67 -14.14
N THR A 339 -4.56 -32.76 -13.63
CA THR A 339 -3.12 -32.83 -13.32
C THR A 339 -2.52 -34.08 -13.95
N ALA A 340 -1.19 -34.20 -13.91
CA ALA A 340 -0.48 -35.37 -14.40
C ALA A 340 -0.86 -36.69 -13.65
N ASN A 341 -1.40 -36.56 -12.44
CA ASN A 341 -1.62 -37.66 -11.51
C ASN A 341 -3.09 -37.97 -11.20
N GLU A 342 -4.02 -37.25 -11.80
CA GLU A 342 -5.45 -37.33 -11.45
C GLU A 342 -6.35 -37.28 -12.67
N PHE A 343 -7.51 -37.97 -12.57
CA PHE A 343 -8.65 -37.84 -13.46
C PHE A 343 -9.84 -37.24 -12.72
N LEU A 344 -10.62 -36.38 -13.36
CA LEU A 344 -11.91 -35.87 -12.91
C LEU A 344 -12.99 -36.61 -13.71
N LEU A 345 -13.91 -37.29 -13.01
CA LEU A 345 -14.99 -38.11 -13.55
C LEU A 345 -16.32 -37.63 -13.02
N THR A 346 -17.37 -37.62 -13.86
CA THR A 346 -18.68 -37.13 -13.43
C THR A 346 -19.72 -38.24 -13.31
N THR A 347 -20.51 -38.17 -12.25
CA THR A 347 -21.63 -39.10 -12.02
C THR A 347 -22.92 -38.31 -11.78
N GLY A 348 -24.06 -38.93 -12.01
CA GLY A 348 -25.36 -38.29 -11.77
C GLY A 348 -26.52 -39.29 -11.95
N THR A 349 -27.74 -38.81 -11.84
CA THR A 349 -28.94 -39.63 -12.01
C THR A 349 -29.62 -39.35 -13.33
N ARG A 350 -29.79 -38.05 -13.69
CA ARG A 350 -30.40 -37.57 -14.94
C ARG A 350 -29.71 -36.32 -15.43
N LEU A 351 -29.95 -36.00 -16.71
CA LEU A 351 -29.35 -34.80 -17.32
C LEU A 351 -29.80 -33.49 -16.66
N GLU A 352 -31.03 -33.46 -16.18
CA GLU A 352 -31.63 -32.24 -15.55
C GLU A 352 -31.31 -32.14 -14.05
N GLU A 353 -30.79 -33.21 -13.45
CA GLU A 353 -30.46 -33.27 -12.02
C GLU A 353 -28.99 -32.93 -11.78
N PRO A 354 -28.63 -32.44 -10.56
CA PRO A 354 -27.27 -32.11 -10.24
C PRO A 354 -26.28 -33.24 -10.50
N GLY A 355 -25.18 -32.93 -11.13
CA GLY A 355 -24.05 -33.85 -11.35
C GLY A 355 -22.97 -33.65 -10.28
N VAL A 356 -22.19 -34.71 -10.05
CA VAL A 356 -21.06 -34.70 -9.11
C VAL A 356 -19.79 -35.11 -9.81
N GLY A 357 -18.77 -34.29 -9.72
CA GLY A 357 -17.42 -34.58 -10.19
C GLY A 357 -16.55 -35.14 -9.06
N MET A 358 -15.89 -36.25 -9.30
CA MET A 358 -14.99 -36.92 -8.37
C MET A 358 -13.58 -37.01 -8.93
N PHE A 359 -12.58 -36.76 -8.10
CA PHE A 359 -11.17 -36.87 -8.46
C PHE A 359 -10.66 -38.26 -8.10
N VAL A 360 -10.00 -38.89 -9.04
CA VAL A 360 -9.43 -40.24 -8.92
C VAL A 360 -7.95 -40.18 -9.31
N ASN A 361 -7.07 -40.75 -8.49
CA ASN A 361 -5.65 -40.86 -8.80
C ASN A 361 -5.35 -41.95 -9.84
N LEU A 362 -4.10 -42.08 -10.26
CA LEU A 362 -3.66 -43.09 -11.21
C LEU A 362 -3.75 -44.54 -10.68
N ASP A 363 -3.89 -44.73 -9.36
CA ASP A 363 -4.08 -46.03 -8.72
C ASP A 363 -5.56 -46.44 -8.64
N GLY A 364 -6.48 -45.55 -9.00
CA GLY A 364 -7.92 -45.76 -8.96
C GLY A 364 -8.58 -45.40 -7.63
N ASP A 365 -7.85 -44.75 -6.73
CA ASP A 365 -8.38 -44.28 -5.42
C ASP A 365 -8.94 -42.86 -5.52
N LEU A 366 -9.99 -42.59 -4.74
CA LEU A 366 -10.55 -41.25 -4.62
C LEU A 366 -9.56 -40.33 -3.92
N VAL A 367 -9.30 -39.16 -4.53
CA VAL A 367 -8.44 -38.14 -3.96
C VAL A 367 -9.20 -37.35 -2.88
N PRO A 368 -8.67 -37.18 -1.68
CA PRO A 368 -9.35 -36.49 -0.57
C PRO A 368 -9.37 -34.95 -0.73
N ARG A 369 -9.77 -34.50 -1.88
CA ARG A 369 -9.81 -33.06 -2.24
C ARG A 369 -11.21 -32.45 -2.13
N GLY A 370 -12.23 -33.30 -2.00
CA GLY A 370 -13.63 -32.93 -2.11
C GLY A 370 -14.21 -33.22 -3.48
N THR A 371 -15.51 -33.04 -3.62
CA THR A 371 -16.26 -33.25 -4.85
C THR A 371 -16.67 -31.91 -5.46
N LEU A 372 -16.76 -31.87 -6.79
CA LEU A 372 -17.34 -30.74 -7.51
C LEU A 372 -18.82 -30.99 -7.76
N GLU A 373 -19.69 -30.10 -7.38
CA GLU A 373 -21.12 -30.15 -7.65
C GLU A 373 -21.43 -29.29 -8.87
N PHE A 374 -22.29 -29.80 -9.79
CA PHE A 374 -22.75 -29.06 -10.95
C PHE A 374 -24.27 -28.81 -10.82
N SER A 375 -24.71 -27.66 -11.35
CA SER A 375 -26.15 -27.27 -11.32
C SER A 375 -27.07 -28.28 -12.00
N SER A 376 -26.61 -28.93 -13.05
CA SER A 376 -27.18 -30.13 -13.68
C SER A 376 -26.05 -31.04 -14.12
N TYR A 377 -26.37 -32.26 -14.59
CA TYR A 377 -25.32 -33.13 -15.14
C TYR A 377 -24.68 -32.48 -16.38
N PRO A 378 -23.34 -32.29 -16.38
CA PRO A 378 -22.66 -31.59 -17.47
C PRO A 378 -22.62 -32.42 -18.75
N LEU A 379 -22.94 -31.76 -19.87
CA LEU A 379 -22.85 -32.41 -21.20
C LEU A 379 -21.42 -32.51 -21.70
N SER A 380 -20.64 -31.48 -21.43
CA SER A 380 -19.20 -31.44 -21.72
C SER A 380 -18.52 -30.58 -20.66
N ILE A 381 -17.29 -30.95 -20.36
CA ILE A 381 -16.45 -30.23 -19.41
C ILE A 381 -15.10 -29.96 -20.08
N VAL A 382 -14.59 -28.78 -19.91
CA VAL A 382 -13.27 -28.36 -20.42
C VAL A 382 -12.49 -27.66 -19.31
N LEU A 383 -11.20 -27.90 -19.28
CA LEU A 383 -10.27 -27.16 -18.41
C LEU A 383 -9.70 -25.97 -19.17
N ASP A 384 -9.73 -24.80 -18.54
CA ASP A 384 -8.91 -23.72 -19.02
C ASP A 384 -7.47 -23.88 -18.49
N SER A 385 -6.64 -24.51 -19.33
CA SER A 385 -5.21 -24.72 -19.06
C SER A 385 -4.36 -23.47 -19.28
N ASN A 386 -4.95 -22.39 -19.80
CA ASN A 386 -4.28 -21.12 -20.07
C ASN A 386 -4.24 -20.22 -18.81
N GLY A 387 -3.70 -20.73 -17.71
CA GLY A 387 -3.23 -19.87 -16.64
C GLY A 387 -2.15 -18.88 -17.18
N PRO A 388 -1.90 -17.75 -16.53
CA PRO A 388 -0.94 -16.73 -16.99
C PRO A 388 0.49 -17.23 -17.27
N ASP A 389 0.81 -18.49 -16.95
CA ASP A 389 2.18 -19.03 -16.96
C ASP A 389 2.39 -20.18 -17.93
N ALA A 390 1.69 -20.25 -19.08
CA ALA A 390 1.94 -21.28 -20.09
C ALA A 390 3.37 -21.26 -20.69
N THR A 391 4.23 -20.32 -20.30
CA THR A 391 5.60 -20.17 -20.86
C THR A 391 6.73 -20.65 -19.93
N THR A 392 6.43 -21.05 -18.67
CA THR A 392 7.47 -21.58 -17.77
C THR A 392 7.13 -22.96 -17.22
N PRO A 393 7.82 -24.03 -17.71
CA PRO A 393 7.52 -25.41 -17.31
C PRO A 393 8.07 -25.83 -15.94
N LYS A 394 8.41 -24.90 -15.03
CA LYS A 394 9.13 -25.22 -13.79
C LYS A 394 8.62 -24.49 -12.56
N LEU A 395 7.31 -24.45 -12.32
CA LEU A 395 6.83 -24.14 -10.97
C LEU A 395 5.80 -25.18 -10.56
N ASP A 396 5.88 -25.59 -9.28
CA ASP A 396 5.03 -26.62 -8.68
C ASP A 396 3.56 -26.48 -9.10
N ASP A 397 2.98 -27.58 -9.59
CA ASP A 397 1.59 -27.70 -10.11
C ASP A 397 0.50 -27.26 -9.12
N LEU A 398 0.85 -26.96 -7.87
CA LEU A 398 -0.07 -26.61 -6.79
C LEU A 398 -0.50 -25.12 -6.79
N SER A 399 0.15 -24.25 -7.56
CA SER A 399 -0.17 -22.80 -7.59
C SER A 399 -1.03 -22.35 -8.78
N ARG A 400 -1.37 -23.24 -9.71
CA ARG A 400 -2.24 -22.93 -10.85
C ARG A 400 -3.69 -22.83 -10.38
N GLU A 401 -4.29 -21.66 -10.47
CA GLU A 401 -5.74 -21.49 -10.35
C GLU A 401 -6.41 -22.15 -11.55
N GLY A 402 -6.61 -23.46 -11.47
CA GLY A 402 -7.31 -24.22 -12.50
C GLY A 402 -8.78 -23.84 -12.54
N THR A 403 -9.25 -23.37 -13.70
CA THR A 403 -10.67 -23.09 -13.93
C THR A 403 -11.27 -24.20 -14.78
N LEU A 404 -12.44 -24.66 -14.38
CA LEU A 404 -13.22 -25.65 -15.07
C LEU A 404 -14.49 -24.99 -15.64
N LEU A 405 -14.77 -25.25 -16.89
CA LEU A 405 -15.98 -24.82 -17.59
C LEU A 405 -16.82 -26.03 -17.91
N ALA A 406 -18.09 -26.04 -17.48
CA ALA A 406 -19.04 -27.13 -17.71
C ALA A 406 -20.28 -26.60 -18.43
N LEU A 407 -20.68 -27.26 -19.50
CA LEU A 407 -21.93 -26.97 -20.19
C LEU A 407 -23.08 -27.60 -19.44
N VAL A 408 -23.94 -26.79 -18.81
CA VAL A 408 -25.03 -27.25 -17.94
C VAL A 408 -26.35 -26.56 -18.25
N GLN A 409 -27.43 -27.04 -17.63
CA GLN A 409 -28.72 -26.34 -17.56
C GLN A 409 -28.95 -25.79 -16.18
N LYS A 410 -29.39 -24.55 -16.08
CA LYS A 410 -29.75 -23.90 -14.82
C LYS A 410 -31.22 -23.49 -14.87
N LEU A 411 -31.95 -23.79 -13.82
CA LEU A 411 -33.31 -23.32 -13.65
C LEU A 411 -33.29 -21.91 -13.08
N GLU A 412 -33.67 -20.92 -13.87
CA GLU A 412 -33.75 -19.51 -13.45
C GLU A 412 -35.16 -18.99 -13.74
N SER A 413 -35.83 -18.45 -12.72
CA SER A 413 -37.19 -17.91 -12.80
C SER A 413 -38.21 -18.90 -13.43
N GLY A 414 -38.03 -20.21 -13.27
CA GLY A 414 -38.90 -21.23 -13.82
C GLY A 414 -38.63 -21.64 -15.29
N ILE A 415 -37.61 -21.07 -15.90
CA ILE A 415 -37.14 -21.35 -17.25
C ILE A 415 -35.79 -22.09 -17.16
N MET A 416 -35.64 -23.20 -17.92
CA MET A 416 -34.36 -23.90 -18.03
C MET A 416 -33.47 -23.15 -19.03
N GLN A 417 -32.47 -22.45 -18.50
CA GLN A 417 -31.47 -21.77 -19.32
C GLN A 417 -30.23 -22.63 -19.53
N LYS A 418 -29.67 -22.55 -20.73
CA LYS A 418 -28.39 -23.17 -21.04
C LYS A 418 -27.28 -22.22 -20.69
N CYS A 419 -26.30 -22.69 -19.93
CA CYS A 419 -25.20 -21.84 -19.47
C CYS A 419 -23.91 -22.68 -19.37
N ILE A 420 -22.80 -21.94 -19.38
CA ILE A 420 -21.49 -22.48 -19.00
C ILE A 420 -21.32 -22.17 -17.53
N GLU A 421 -21.24 -23.20 -16.70
CA GLU A 421 -20.89 -23.10 -15.28
C GLU A 421 -19.37 -23.07 -15.15
N ILE A 422 -18.87 -22.05 -14.45
CA ILE A 422 -17.46 -21.79 -14.26
C ILE A 422 -17.12 -22.00 -12.79
N GLN A 423 -16.18 -22.90 -12.52
CA GLN A 423 -15.75 -23.27 -11.16
C GLN A 423 -14.23 -23.36 -11.09
N LYS A 424 -13.67 -23.06 -9.91
CA LYS A 424 -12.28 -23.37 -9.58
C LYS A 424 -12.22 -24.81 -9.06
N TRP A 425 -11.37 -25.65 -9.65
CA TRP A 425 -11.22 -27.04 -9.23
C TRP A 425 -10.06 -27.26 -8.23
N ASN A 426 -9.14 -26.32 -8.10
CA ASN A 426 -7.95 -26.43 -7.25
C ASN A 426 -8.11 -25.67 -5.93
N VAL A 427 -9.26 -25.77 -5.26
CA VAL A 427 -9.53 -25.11 -3.98
C VAL A 427 -9.45 -26.12 -2.85
N ASN A 428 -8.69 -25.83 -1.80
CA ASN A 428 -8.64 -26.62 -0.58
C ASN A 428 -10.02 -26.60 0.12
N SER A 429 -10.48 -27.74 0.59
CA SER A 429 -11.79 -28.00 1.19
C SER A 429 -12.15 -27.15 2.42
N SER A 430 -11.30 -26.24 2.85
CA SER A 430 -11.56 -25.30 3.96
C SER A 430 -12.21 -23.98 3.54
N GLU A 431 -12.27 -23.66 2.26
CA GLU A 431 -12.95 -22.46 1.76
C GLU A 431 -14.31 -22.89 1.18
N THR A 432 -15.32 -22.84 2.01
CA THR A 432 -16.71 -23.28 1.72
C THR A 432 -17.48 -22.35 0.75
N ASP A 433 -16.85 -21.32 0.19
CA ASP A 433 -17.50 -20.40 -0.74
C ASP A 433 -16.65 -20.22 -2.02
N THR A 434 -16.51 -21.30 -2.79
CA THR A 434 -16.14 -21.14 -4.20
C THR A 434 -17.34 -20.57 -4.93
N ALA A 435 -17.31 -19.28 -5.17
CA ALA A 435 -18.34 -18.61 -5.96
C ALA A 435 -18.38 -19.24 -7.35
N LYS A 436 -19.49 -19.88 -7.69
CA LYS A 436 -19.78 -20.35 -9.05
C LYS A 436 -20.21 -19.17 -9.88
N GLU A 437 -19.70 -19.09 -11.11
CA GLU A 437 -20.16 -18.12 -12.10
C GLU A 437 -20.91 -18.85 -13.23
N TRP A 438 -21.88 -18.18 -13.85
CA TRP A 438 -22.62 -18.72 -14.97
C TRP A 438 -22.57 -17.74 -16.14
N LEU A 439 -22.16 -18.25 -17.31
CA LEU A 439 -22.19 -17.53 -18.57
C LEU A 439 -23.39 -18.04 -19.36
N VAL A 440 -24.45 -17.23 -19.48
CA VAL A 440 -25.68 -17.57 -20.15
C VAL A 440 -25.44 -17.63 -21.67
N ILE A 441 -25.89 -18.70 -22.27
CA ILE A 441 -25.89 -18.86 -23.75
C ILE A 441 -27.24 -18.33 -24.23
N GLY A 442 -27.23 -17.21 -24.95
CA GLY A 442 -28.44 -16.56 -25.45
C GLY A 442 -29.28 -17.50 -26.32
N PRO A 443 -30.62 -17.36 -26.35
CA PRO A 443 -31.44 -18.06 -27.29
C PRO A 443 -31.07 -17.67 -28.73
N ALA A 444 -30.91 -18.65 -29.60
CA ALA A 444 -30.84 -18.38 -31.03
C ALA A 444 -32.20 -17.81 -31.45
N GLU A 445 -32.23 -16.59 -31.96
CA GLU A 445 -33.45 -15.77 -32.17
C GLU A 445 -34.42 -16.35 -33.20
N ASP A 446 -34.07 -17.47 -33.94
CA ASP A 446 -34.82 -17.90 -35.11
C ASP A 446 -35.46 -19.31 -35.00
N PHE A 447 -35.57 -19.89 -33.77
CA PHE A 447 -36.15 -21.24 -33.68
C PHE A 447 -37.42 -21.27 -32.81
N GLU A 448 -38.55 -21.60 -33.47
CA GLU A 448 -39.86 -21.83 -32.81
C GLU A 448 -39.84 -23.02 -31.80
N GLU A 449 -38.90 -23.95 -31.91
CA GLU A 449 -38.67 -25.02 -30.94
C GLU A 449 -37.29 -24.85 -30.26
N GLN A 450 -37.26 -24.87 -28.92
CA GLN A 450 -36.01 -24.84 -28.18
C GLN A 450 -35.11 -26.04 -28.61
N PRO A 451 -33.90 -25.75 -29.15
CA PRO A 451 -33.05 -26.83 -29.65
C PRO A 451 -32.65 -27.77 -28.50
N SER A 452 -32.59 -29.06 -28.83
CA SER A 452 -32.15 -30.11 -27.87
C SER A 452 -30.76 -29.75 -27.31
N LEU A 453 -30.51 -30.13 -26.08
CA LEU A 453 -29.23 -29.94 -25.42
C LEU A 453 -28.05 -30.61 -26.19
N SER A 454 -28.33 -31.68 -26.94
CA SER A 454 -27.37 -32.38 -27.80
C SER A 454 -26.79 -31.54 -28.96
N HIS A 455 -27.36 -30.36 -29.25
CA HIS A 455 -26.87 -29.46 -30.30
C HIS A 455 -25.85 -28.45 -29.80
N TYR A 456 -25.43 -28.58 -28.57
CA TYR A 456 -24.43 -27.71 -27.94
C TYR A 456 -23.22 -28.51 -27.54
N GLY A 457 -22.05 -27.90 -27.65
CA GLY A 457 -20.82 -28.50 -27.16
C GLY A 457 -19.76 -27.47 -26.84
N LEU A 458 -18.98 -27.77 -25.83
CA LEU A 458 -17.84 -27.00 -25.38
C LEU A 458 -16.58 -27.84 -25.58
N ILE A 459 -15.57 -27.31 -26.25
CA ILE A 459 -14.37 -28.05 -26.61
C ILE A 459 -13.09 -27.19 -26.44
N GLU A 460 -12.02 -27.84 -26.00
CA GLU A 460 -10.67 -27.28 -26.05
C GLU A 460 -10.10 -27.53 -27.47
N VAL A 461 -9.63 -26.50 -28.15
CA VAL A 461 -9.07 -26.60 -29.50
C VAL A 461 -7.60 -27.00 -29.47
N THR A 462 -7.19 -27.70 -30.54
CA THR A 462 -5.81 -28.17 -30.68
C THR A 462 -4.79 -27.04 -30.76
N SER A 463 -5.13 -25.88 -31.33
CA SER A 463 -4.25 -24.70 -31.37
C SER A 463 -5.01 -23.45 -30.95
N PRO A 464 -4.52 -22.76 -29.92
CA PRO A 464 -5.15 -21.53 -29.43
C PRO A 464 -5.08 -20.42 -30.47
N ALA A 465 -6.16 -19.62 -30.55
CA ALA A 465 -6.21 -18.41 -31.34
C ALA A 465 -5.74 -17.18 -30.54
N GLN A 466 -5.20 -16.20 -31.25
CA GLN A 466 -4.93 -14.87 -30.69
C GLN A 466 -6.04 -13.92 -31.17
N LEU A 467 -6.79 -13.39 -30.22
CA LEU A 467 -7.87 -12.43 -30.47
C LEU A 467 -7.44 -11.05 -30.00
N SER A 468 -7.86 -10.02 -30.71
CA SER A 468 -7.79 -8.66 -30.18
C SER A 468 -8.86 -8.48 -29.09
N GLY A 469 -8.55 -7.88 -27.98
CA GLY A 469 -9.51 -7.79 -26.91
C GLY A 469 -9.38 -6.57 -26.04
N ASP A 470 -10.42 -6.31 -25.26
CA ASP A 470 -10.37 -5.31 -24.21
C ASP A 470 -9.15 -5.56 -23.32
N SER A 471 -8.20 -4.67 -23.41
CA SER A 471 -6.98 -4.81 -22.68
C SER A 471 -6.79 -3.64 -21.73
N ILE A 472 -6.08 -3.90 -20.66
CA ILE A 472 -5.62 -2.84 -19.75
C ILE A 472 -4.45 -2.04 -20.38
N GLY A 473 -3.92 -2.50 -21.52
CA GLY A 473 -2.76 -1.93 -22.18
C GLY A 473 -2.91 -0.45 -22.48
N ALA A 474 -4.05 -0.04 -23.03
CA ALA A 474 -4.33 1.35 -23.31
C ALA A 474 -4.31 2.23 -22.04
N ALA A 475 -4.81 1.71 -20.93
CA ALA A 475 -4.83 2.42 -19.66
C ALA A 475 -3.44 2.48 -18.99
N LEU A 476 -2.58 1.52 -19.25
CA LEU A 476 -1.21 1.45 -18.71
C LEU A 476 -0.20 2.30 -19.48
N ARG A 477 -0.50 2.75 -20.71
CA ARG A 477 0.39 3.60 -21.50
C ARG A 477 0.87 4.80 -20.69
N LEU A 478 2.17 4.97 -20.55
CA LEU A 478 2.71 6.13 -19.87
C LEU A 478 2.57 7.38 -20.75
N ARG A 479 2.00 8.42 -20.17
CA ARG A 479 1.84 9.73 -20.80
C ARG A 479 2.44 10.81 -19.93
N ARG A 480 3.01 11.81 -20.55
CA ARG A 480 3.65 12.93 -19.88
C ARG A 480 2.61 13.93 -19.38
N LEU A 481 2.59 14.16 -18.07
CA LEU A 481 1.83 15.23 -17.43
C LEU A 481 2.74 16.40 -17.14
N ARG A 482 2.37 17.60 -17.64
CA ARG A 482 3.05 18.88 -17.34
C ARG A 482 2.09 19.77 -16.59
N ILE A 483 2.54 20.32 -15.48
CA ILE A 483 1.73 21.19 -14.63
C ILE A 483 2.14 22.64 -14.85
N GLY A 484 1.18 23.54 -15.10
CA GLY A 484 1.41 24.99 -15.18
C GLY A 484 1.96 25.54 -16.49
N LYS A 485 2.10 24.72 -17.55
CA LYS A 485 2.42 25.19 -18.89
C LYS A 485 1.29 24.82 -19.84
N GLU A 486 0.62 25.80 -20.39
CA GLU A 486 -0.27 25.63 -21.53
C GLU A 486 0.49 24.91 -22.66
N HIS A 487 -0.18 23.94 -23.28
CA HIS A 487 0.20 23.10 -24.40
C HIS A 487 1.50 23.47 -25.10
N THR A 488 2.63 23.03 -24.57
CA THR A 488 3.83 22.96 -25.40
C THR A 488 3.67 21.75 -26.32
N GLU A 489 3.84 21.99 -27.60
CA GLU A 489 3.84 20.96 -28.65
C GLU A 489 4.69 19.75 -28.18
N SER A 490 4.16 18.55 -28.45
CA SER A 490 4.87 17.30 -28.19
C SER A 490 6.25 17.33 -28.84
N THR A 491 7.30 17.20 -28.05
CA THR A 491 8.66 17.12 -28.57
C THR A 491 8.86 15.85 -29.40
N GLU A 492 9.86 15.83 -30.30
CA GLU A 492 10.23 14.62 -31.06
C GLU A 492 10.49 13.42 -30.13
N GLU A 493 11.11 13.66 -28.97
CA GLU A 493 11.36 12.66 -27.93
C GLU A 493 10.05 12.12 -27.32
N ASP A 494 9.06 12.99 -27.08
CA ASP A 494 7.75 12.58 -26.58
C ASP A 494 7.03 11.68 -27.61
N ARG A 495 7.12 12.00 -28.91
CA ARG A 495 6.53 11.18 -29.98
C ARG A 495 7.18 9.81 -30.06
N LYS A 496 8.52 9.74 -30.00
CA LYS A 496 9.25 8.48 -30.04
C LYS A 496 8.87 7.59 -28.85
N ARG A 497 8.86 8.16 -27.65
CA ARG A 497 8.50 7.43 -26.43
C ARG A 497 7.03 6.99 -26.43
N ASN A 498 6.12 7.85 -26.89
CA ASN A 498 4.72 7.47 -27.05
C ASN A 498 4.56 6.28 -28.01
N ALA A 499 5.32 6.24 -29.12
CA ALA A 499 5.29 5.13 -30.06
C ALA A 499 5.86 3.83 -29.45
N GLU A 500 6.85 3.91 -28.54
CA GLU A 500 7.36 2.76 -27.78
C GLU A 500 6.30 2.26 -26.79
N GLU A 501 5.63 3.15 -26.08
CA GLU A 501 4.53 2.83 -25.17
C GLU A 501 3.31 2.22 -25.91
N ASP A 502 3.00 2.71 -27.11
CA ASP A 502 1.93 2.13 -27.92
C ASP A 502 2.26 0.71 -28.38
N LYS A 503 3.53 0.42 -28.73
CA LYS A 503 3.99 -0.93 -29.01
C LYS A 503 3.96 -1.83 -27.77
N PHE A 504 4.29 -1.28 -26.61
CA PHE A 504 4.18 -2.01 -25.35
C PHE A 504 2.72 -2.38 -25.05
N ALA A 505 1.79 -1.42 -25.18
CA ALA A 505 0.37 -1.64 -24.95
C ALA A 505 -0.24 -2.69 -25.90
N ALA A 506 0.14 -2.65 -27.19
CA ALA A 506 -0.34 -3.59 -28.18
C ALA A 506 -0.03 -5.08 -27.85
N ARG A 507 0.98 -5.33 -26.99
CA ARG A 507 1.26 -6.71 -26.53
C ARG A 507 0.20 -7.22 -25.58
N PHE A 508 -0.52 -6.36 -24.87
CA PHE A 508 -1.60 -6.73 -23.95
C PHE A 508 -2.96 -6.83 -24.62
N GLU A 509 -3.07 -6.36 -25.83
CA GLU A 509 -4.33 -6.40 -26.60
C GLU A 509 -4.60 -7.79 -27.18
N LYS A 510 -3.61 -8.69 -27.11
CA LYS A 510 -3.75 -10.05 -27.63
C LYS A 510 -4.20 -10.99 -26.52
N LEU A 511 -5.47 -11.42 -26.60
CA LEU A 511 -6.03 -12.45 -25.74
C LEU A 511 -5.86 -13.82 -26.39
N ARG A 512 -5.45 -14.80 -25.63
CA ARG A 512 -5.37 -16.19 -26.08
C ARG A 512 -6.68 -16.88 -25.77
N ALA A 513 -7.30 -17.47 -26.81
CA ALA A 513 -8.52 -18.26 -26.69
C ALA A 513 -8.25 -19.69 -27.16
N ASN A 514 -8.61 -20.66 -26.32
CA ASN A 514 -8.41 -22.09 -26.58
C ASN A 514 -9.71 -22.89 -26.44
N ILE A 515 -10.83 -22.26 -26.12
CA ILE A 515 -12.12 -22.93 -25.89
C ILE A 515 -13.13 -22.38 -26.86
N LEU A 516 -13.78 -23.29 -27.60
CA LEU A 516 -14.89 -22.99 -28.48
C LEU A 516 -16.19 -23.55 -27.89
N LEU A 517 -17.23 -22.74 -28.01
CA LEU A 517 -18.63 -23.15 -27.85
C LEU A 517 -19.27 -23.22 -29.22
N PHE A 518 -19.87 -24.35 -29.55
CA PHE A 518 -20.78 -24.42 -30.70
C PHE A 518 -22.22 -24.64 -30.22
N ALA A 519 -23.13 -23.98 -30.87
CA ALA A 519 -24.55 -23.98 -30.53
C ALA A 519 -25.37 -24.00 -31.82
N ASN A 520 -25.98 -25.13 -32.15
CA ASN A 520 -26.70 -25.35 -33.39
C ASN A 520 -25.84 -25.13 -34.65
N ARG A 521 -25.85 -23.90 -35.21
CA ARG A 521 -25.08 -23.44 -36.36
C ARG A 521 -24.10 -22.33 -36.04
N GLN A 522 -24.04 -21.91 -34.79
CA GLN A 522 -23.18 -20.83 -34.35
C GLN A 522 -21.91 -21.38 -33.69
N ILE A 523 -20.80 -20.65 -33.81
CA ILE A 523 -19.55 -20.94 -33.15
C ILE A 523 -19.05 -19.68 -32.49
N SER A 524 -18.70 -19.77 -31.24
CA SER A 524 -18.18 -18.65 -30.43
C SER A 524 -16.93 -19.06 -29.67
N TRP A 525 -15.99 -18.15 -29.56
CA TRP A 525 -14.91 -18.29 -28.61
C TRP A 525 -15.39 -18.04 -27.18
N VAL A 526 -14.96 -18.86 -26.26
CA VAL A 526 -15.07 -18.60 -24.80
C VAL A 526 -13.76 -17.98 -24.35
N VAL A 527 -13.80 -16.68 -24.14
CA VAL A 527 -12.60 -15.88 -23.87
C VAL A 527 -12.53 -15.52 -22.40
N ARG A 528 -11.39 -15.82 -21.78
CA ARG A 528 -11.14 -15.44 -20.40
C ARG A 528 -10.92 -13.92 -20.29
N CYS A 529 -11.63 -13.28 -19.37
CA CYS A 529 -11.44 -11.89 -19.03
C CYS A 529 -10.44 -11.80 -17.86
N PRO A 530 -9.24 -11.22 -18.04
CA PRO A 530 -8.26 -11.10 -16.97
C PRO A 530 -8.83 -10.35 -15.76
N VAL A 531 -8.51 -10.78 -14.54
CA VAL A 531 -9.02 -10.17 -13.30
C VAL A 531 -8.74 -8.67 -13.25
N VAL A 532 -7.57 -8.24 -13.74
CA VAL A 532 -7.21 -6.81 -13.79
C VAL A 532 -8.11 -5.99 -14.71
N VAL A 533 -8.59 -6.58 -15.82
CA VAL A 533 -9.56 -5.94 -16.74
C VAL A 533 -10.92 -5.82 -16.06
N GLN A 534 -11.36 -6.89 -15.36
CA GLN A 534 -12.61 -6.88 -14.60
C GLN A 534 -12.58 -5.81 -13.51
N LEU A 535 -11.49 -5.74 -12.71
CA LEU A 535 -11.32 -4.74 -11.67
C LEU A 535 -11.27 -3.31 -12.22
N ASN A 536 -10.60 -3.11 -13.37
CA ASN A 536 -10.59 -1.80 -14.02
C ASN A 536 -11.99 -1.38 -14.46
N ARG A 537 -12.76 -2.30 -15.10
CA ARG A 537 -14.16 -2.04 -15.48
C ARG A 537 -15.05 -1.74 -14.26
N GLN A 538 -14.86 -2.44 -13.14
CA GLN A 538 -15.59 -2.11 -11.90
C GLN A 538 -15.30 -0.68 -11.43
N LEU A 539 -14.04 -0.25 -11.49
CA LEU A 539 -13.69 1.13 -11.15
C LEU A 539 -14.27 2.14 -12.14
N ASP A 540 -14.35 1.79 -13.44
CA ASP A 540 -15.00 2.64 -14.44
C ASP A 540 -16.52 2.73 -14.24
N LEU A 541 -17.18 1.61 -13.92
CA LEU A 541 -18.60 1.57 -13.60
C LEU A 541 -18.94 2.24 -12.25
N ALA A 542 -17.98 2.25 -11.31
CA ALA A 542 -18.14 2.99 -10.05
C ALA A 542 -18.23 4.51 -10.27
N LEU A 543 -17.77 5.00 -11.43
CA LEU A 543 -17.88 6.38 -11.86
C LEU A 543 -19.18 6.58 -12.63
N GLN A 544 -20.20 7.11 -11.99
CA GLN A 544 -21.46 7.46 -12.64
C GLN A 544 -21.53 8.97 -12.87
N LYS A 545 -21.82 9.40 -14.09
CA LYS A 545 -22.10 10.81 -14.38
C LYS A 545 -23.59 11.05 -14.21
N ASN A 546 -23.93 12.00 -13.36
CA ASN A 546 -25.31 12.52 -13.27
C ASN A 546 -25.62 13.38 -14.51
N ASP A 547 -26.90 13.64 -14.76
CA ASP A 547 -27.37 14.48 -15.87
C ASP A 547 -26.78 15.90 -15.84
N GLU A 548 -26.33 16.36 -14.68
CA GLU A 548 -25.64 17.64 -14.46
C GLU A 548 -24.13 17.59 -14.73
N GLY A 549 -23.58 16.45 -15.13
CA GLY A 549 -22.18 16.26 -15.41
C GLY A 549 -21.28 16.05 -14.18
N VAL A 550 -21.86 16.05 -12.98
CA VAL A 550 -21.12 15.75 -11.75
C VAL A 550 -20.93 14.23 -11.62
N VAL A 551 -19.72 13.82 -11.34
CA VAL A 551 -19.39 12.40 -11.13
C VAL A 551 -19.81 11.99 -9.72
N SER A 552 -20.68 10.97 -9.61
CA SER A 552 -20.90 10.25 -8.37
C SER A 552 -20.03 9.01 -8.35
N VAL A 553 -19.47 8.69 -7.18
CA VAL A 553 -18.54 7.56 -7.00
C VAL A 553 -19.18 6.53 -6.06
N ASP A 554 -19.38 5.30 -6.57
CA ASP A 554 -19.82 4.17 -5.75
C ASP A 554 -18.66 3.60 -4.94
N VAL A 555 -18.73 3.85 -3.63
CA VAL A 555 -17.70 3.38 -2.68
C VAL A 555 -17.75 1.89 -2.47
N SER A 556 -18.91 1.26 -2.52
CA SER A 556 -19.05 -0.17 -2.28
C SER A 556 -18.32 -0.97 -3.35
N ALA A 557 -18.46 -0.56 -4.62
CA ALA A 557 -17.71 -1.14 -5.73
C ALA A 557 -16.19 -0.98 -5.56
N ILE A 558 -15.73 0.23 -5.20
CA ILE A 558 -14.30 0.47 -4.99
C ILE A 558 -13.75 -0.33 -3.81
N GLN A 559 -14.51 -0.41 -2.71
CA GLN A 559 -14.10 -1.19 -1.54
C GLN A 559 -13.99 -2.69 -1.84
N ASN A 560 -14.87 -3.23 -2.69
CA ASN A 560 -14.78 -4.61 -3.17
C ASN A 560 -13.49 -4.81 -3.96
N VAL A 561 -13.15 -3.90 -4.86
CA VAL A 561 -11.87 -3.95 -5.60
C VAL A 561 -10.68 -3.92 -4.64
N VAL A 562 -10.66 -3.00 -3.69
CA VAL A 562 -9.58 -2.90 -2.69
C VAL A 562 -9.49 -4.16 -1.82
N LYS A 563 -10.63 -4.77 -1.47
CA LYS A 563 -10.68 -6.03 -0.70
C LYS A 563 -10.07 -7.19 -1.50
N ILE A 564 -10.39 -7.31 -2.79
CA ILE A 564 -9.84 -8.35 -3.70
C ILE A 564 -8.32 -8.19 -3.85
N LEU A 565 -7.82 -6.94 -3.86
CA LEU A 565 -6.39 -6.65 -3.99
C LEU A 565 -5.60 -6.84 -2.68
N ARG A 566 -6.29 -6.88 -1.54
CA ARG A 566 -5.65 -7.00 -0.23
C ARG A 566 -5.07 -8.41 -0.06
N GLY A 567 -3.75 -8.49 0.21
CA GLY A 567 -3.05 -9.76 0.38
C GLY A 567 -2.66 -10.47 -0.92
N ARG A 568 -2.96 -9.87 -2.08
CA ARG A 568 -2.50 -10.40 -3.37
C ARG A 568 -1.10 -9.88 -3.66
N GLU A 569 -0.12 -10.78 -3.64
CA GLU A 569 1.26 -10.49 -4.04
C GLU A 569 1.42 -10.70 -5.56
N PRO A 570 2.07 -9.76 -6.25
CA PRO A 570 2.33 -9.90 -7.69
C PRO A 570 3.34 -11.01 -7.94
N ARG A 571 3.10 -11.83 -8.95
CA ARG A 571 3.96 -12.95 -9.34
C ARG A 571 5.08 -12.55 -10.29
N ASP A 572 4.80 -11.55 -11.13
CA ASP A 572 5.73 -11.00 -12.12
C ASP A 572 5.67 -9.47 -12.16
N GLU A 573 6.56 -8.87 -12.92
CA GLU A 573 6.63 -7.41 -13.11
C GLU A 573 5.36 -6.84 -13.74
N LEU A 574 4.75 -7.57 -14.63
CA LEU A 574 3.53 -7.16 -15.31
C LEU A 574 2.32 -7.14 -14.34
N GLU A 575 2.16 -8.19 -13.56
CA GLU A 575 1.12 -8.25 -12.53
C GLU A 575 1.36 -7.13 -11.48
N PHE A 576 2.62 -6.86 -11.14
CA PHE A 576 2.98 -5.72 -10.28
C PHE A 576 2.50 -4.38 -10.86
N LEU A 577 2.79 -4.10 -12.13
CA LEU A 577 2.39 -2.87 -12.80
C LEU A 577 0.87 -2.72 -12.88
N THR A 578 0.17 -3.80 -13.26
CA THR A 578 -1.29 -3.81 -13.41
C THR A 578 -2.00 -3.66 -12.06
N LEU A 579 -1.59 -4.39 -11.03
CA LEU A 579 -2.17 -4.28 -9.68
C LEU A 579 -1.87 -2.92 -9.04
N THR A 580 -0.67 -2.38 -9.27
CA THR A 580 -0.30 -1.03 -8.82
C THR A 580 -1.20 0.02 -9.48
N TYR A 581 -1.41 -0.07 -10.79
CA TYR A 581 -2.32 0.81 -11.52
C TYR A 581 -3.75 0.77 -10.94
N ILE A 582 -4.30 -0.41 -10.69
CA ILE A 582 -5.66 -0.56 -10.11
C ILE A 582 -5.72 0.06 -8.70
N ARG A 583 -4.70 -0.17 -7.85
CA ARG A 583 -4.61 0.45 -6.51
C ARG A 583 -4.56 1.98 -6.62
N GLN A 584 -3.77 2.51 -7.54
CA GLN A 584 -3.64 3.95 -7.78
C GLN A 584 -4.96 4.56 -8.22
N LYS A 585 -5.66 3.92 -9.17
CA LYS A 585 -6.96 4.38 -9.67
C LYS A 585 -8.02 4.36 -8.56
N ALA A 586 -8.10 3.29 -7.79
CA ALA A 586 -9.02 3.16 -6.66
C ALA A 586 -8.79 4.25 -5.59
N ALA A 587 -7.51 4.49 -5.23
CA ALA A 587 -7.16 5.52 -4.26
C ALA A 587 -7.50 6.93 -4.75
N LEU A 588 -7.26 7.21 -6.03
CA LEU A 588 -7.58 8.50 -6.66
C LEU A 588 -9.10 8.77 -6.66
N LEU A 589 -9.90 7.73 -6.95
CA LEU A 589 -11.37 7.81 -6.93
C LEU A 589 -11.91 8.06 -5.52
N LEU A 590 -11.39 7.37 -4.51
CA LEU A 590 -11.77 7.59 -3.11
C LEU A 590 -11.43 9.01 -2.66
N PHE A 591 -10.26 9.50 -3.01
CA PHE A 591 -9.83 10.85 -2.67
C PHE A 591 -10.65 11.92 -3.40
N GLY A 592 -10.91 11.74 -4.70
CA GLY A 592 -11.76 12.62 -5.50
C GLY A 592 -13.18 12.72 -4.94
N ARG A 593 -13.77 11.58 -4.53
CA ARG A 593 -15.07 11.56 -3.85
C ARG A 593 -15.06 12.36 -2.56
N LEU A 594 -14.03 12.19 -1.74
CA LEU A 594 -13.93 12.88 -0.47
C LEU A 594 -13.89 14.41 -0.67
N ILE A 595 -13.15 14.87 -1.70
CA ILE A 595 -13.13 16.29 -2.08
C ILE A 595 -14.52 16.77 -2.47
N LEU A 596 -15.23 16.01 -3.34
CA LEU A 596 -16.60 16.35 -3.77
C LEU A 596 -17.60 16.39 -2.60
N GLN A 597 -17.51 15.44 -1.67
CA GLN A 597 -18.36 15.42 -0.46
C GLN A 597 -18.11 16.63 0.45
N THR A 598 -16.83 16.96 0.67
CA THR A 598 -16.45 18.12 1.49
C THR A 598 -16.98 19.41 0.88
N ALA A 599 -16.93 19.53 -0.44
CA ALA A 599 -17.47 20.66 -1.17
C ALA A 599 -19.02 20.78 -1.07
N GLY A 600 -19.71 19.65 -1.07
CA GLY A 600 -21.16 19.58 -0.89
C GLY A 600 -21.62 19.77 0.56
N ASN A 601 -20.73 20.09 1.49
CA ASN A 601 -21.00 20.14 2.94
C ASN A 601 -21.60 18.84 3.50
N ILE A 602 -21.32 17.70 2.86
CA ILE A 602 -21.73 16.39 3.35
C ILE A 602 -20.73 15.96 4.43
N THR A 603 -21.26 15.59 5.60
CA THR A 603 -20.42 15.08 6.69
C THR A 603 -19.75 13.78 6.28
N THR A 604 -18.44 13.80 6.19
CA THR A 604 -17.63 12.61 5.90
C THR A 604 -17.43 11.79 7.18
N SER A 605 -17.62 10.48 7.09
CA SER A 605 -17.37 9.61 8.23
C SER A 605 -15.85 9.48 8.48
N GLU A 606 -15.46 9.37 9.75
CA GLU A 606 -14.06 9.12 10.14
C GLU A 606 -13.51 7.84 9.50
N LEU A 607 -14.36 6.83 9.34
CA LEU A 607 -14.01 5.58 8.67
C LEU A 607 -13.68 5.76 7.19
N ASP A 608 -14.44 6.63 6.48
CA ASP A 608 -14.16 6.93 5.06
C ASP A 608 -12.86 7.71 4.90
N ARG A 609 -12.57 8.62 5.83
CA ARG A 609 -11.29 9.35 5.89
C ARG A 609 -10.13 8.38 6.05
N GLN A 610 -10.20 7.50 7.03
CA GLN A 610 -9.14 6.51 7.32
C GLN A 610 -8.94 5.55 6.15
N ARG A 611 -10.01 5.05 5.54
CA ARG A 611 -9.95 4.18 4.36
C ARG A 611 -9.28 4.87 3.17
N THR A 612 -9.56 6.15 2.97
CA THR A 612 -8.94 6.93 1.89
C THR A 612 -7.44 7.15 2.14
N GLU A 613 -7.07 7.44 3.38
CA GLU A 613 -5.68 7.60 3.80
C GLU A 613 -4.90 6.30 3.61
N ASP A 614 -5.46 5.16 4.06
CA ASP A 614 -4.88 3.83 3.88
C ASP A 614 -4.72 3.47 2.39
N ALA A 615 -5.73 3.76 1.57
CA ALA A 615 -5.70 3.50 0.14
C ALA A 615 -4.62 4.33 -0.57
N LEU A 616 -4.50 5.62 -0.26
CA LEU A 616 -3.46 6.50 -0.81
C LEU A 616 -2.05 6.04 -0.39
N GLY A 617 -1.90 5.62 0.87
CA GLY A 617 -0.64 5.10 1.39
C GLY A 617 -0.20 3.81 0.69
N ALA A 618 -1.15 2.89 0.44
CA ALA A 618 -0.91 1.61 -0.21
C ALA A 618 -0.72 1.71 -1.73
N ALA A 619 -1.27 2.75 -2.36
CA ALA A 619 -1.22 2.94 -3.82
C ALA A 619 0.13 3.43 -4.33
N GLU A 620 0.97 3.98 -3.47
CA GLU A 620 2.27 4.56 -3.85
C GLU A 620 2.21 5.54 -5.03
N LEU A 621 1.09 6.23 -5.17
CA LEU A 621 0.88 7.20 -6.23
C LEU A 621 1.81 8.41 -6.05
N ASP A 622 2.43 8.89 -7.13
CA ASP A 622 3.30 10.07 -7.07
C ASP A 622 2.56 11.25 -6.39
N PRO A 623 3.10 11.83 -5.33
CA PRO A 623 2.43 12.89 -4.56
C PRO A 623 2.11 14.10 -5.42
N ARG A 624 2.89 14.38 -6.45
CA ARG A 624 2.64 15.48 -7.38
C ARG A 624 1.29 15.33 -8.10
N ILE A 625 0.89 14.08 -8.42
CA ILE A 625 -0.41 13.79 -9.05
C ILE A 625 -1.55 14.10 -8.08
N VAL A 626 -1.45 13.63 -6.84
CA VAL A 626 -2.46 13.87 -5.80
C VAL A 626 -2.61 15.37 -5.51
N LEU A 627 -1.48 16.09 -5.42
CA LEU A 627 -1.46 17.53 -5.19
C LEU A 627 -2.13 18.33 -6.32
N THR A 628 -2.17 17.81 -7.55
CA THR A 628 -2.88 18.49 -8.64
C THR A 628 -4.40 18.56 -8.43
N MET A 629 -4.95 17.71 -7.56
CA MET A 629 -6.38 17.73 -7.19
C MET A 629 -6.70 18.76 -6.11
N VAL A 630 -5.68 19.34 -5.46
CA VAL A 630 -5.83 20.33 -4.39
C VAL A 630 -5.25 21.68 -4.85
N PRO A 631 -6.06 22.57 -5.45
CA PRO A 631 -5.58 23.77 -6.15
C PRO A 631 -4.57 24.62 -5.39
N PRO A 632 -4.73 24.87 -4.07
CA PRO A 632 -3.75 25.67 -3.33
C PRO A 632 -2.38 25.05 -3.17
N LEU A 633 -2.31 23.73 -3.21
CA LEU A 633 -1.06 22.97 -3.10
C LEU A 633 -0.38 22.73 -4.47
N GLN A 634 -1.07 23.02 -5.56
CA GLN A 634 -0.49 22.91 -6.92
C GLN A 634 0.77 23.77 -7.10
N LYS A 635 0.84 24.91 -6.41
CA LYS A 635 1.99 25.81 -6.45
C LYS A 635 3.26 25.23 -5.81
N GLU A 636 3.09 24.20 -4.99
CA GLU A 636 4.19 23.51 -4.31
C GLU A 636 4.82 22.42 -5.17
N ILE A 637 4.21 22.12 -6.34
CA ILE A 637 4.67 21.04 -7.21
C ILE A 637 5.91 21.50 -7.99
N THR A 638 6.99 20.76 -7.78
CA THR A 638 8.25 20.92 -8.53
C THR A 638 8.37 19.77 -9.53
N GLN A 639 8.71 20.07 -10.76
CA GLN A 639 8.88 19.09 -11.83
C GLN A 639 10.17 19.34 -12.60
N GLY A 640 10.83 18.23 -12.98
CA GLY A 640 11.98 18.27 -13.85
C GLY A 640 11.62 18.68 -15.30
N LYS A 641 12.63 18.76 -16.18
CA LYS A 641 12.44 19.05 -17.62
C LYS A 641 11.57 18.00 -18.30
N ASP A 642 11.63 16.76 -17.80
CA ASP A 642 10.92 15.61 -18.35
C ASP A 642 9.45 15.48 -17.89
N GLY A 643 8.98 16.38 -17.01
CA GLY A 643 7.62 16.34 -16.47
C GLY A 643 7.38 15.06 -15.61
N ILE A 644 6.10 14.72 -15.44
CA ILE A 644 5.68 13.57 -14.64
C ILE A 644 5.10 12.51 -15.59
N TRP A 645 5.61 11.27 -15.51
CA TRP A 645 5.07 10.17 -16.31
C TRP A 645 3.96 9.46 -15.55
N VAL A 646 2.79 9.36 -16.17
CA VAL A 646 1.55 8.85 -15.54
C VAL A 646 0.89 7.88 -16.51
N PRO A 647 0.33 6.74 -16.01
CA PRO A 647 -0.52 5.88 -16.81
C PRO A 647 -1.72 6.66 -17.39
N GLN A 648 -2.07 6.38 -18.65
CA GLN A 648 -3.17 7.09 -19.34
C GLN A 648 -4.48 6.98 -18.55
N GLY A 649 -4.83 5.80 -18.03
CA GLY A 649 -6.06 5.63 -17.25
C GLY A 649 -6.09 6.41 -15.94
N ILE A 650 -4.94 6.67 -15.30
CA ILE A 650 -4.84 7.57 -14.14
C ILE A 650 -5.04 9.01 -14.58
N ARG A 651 -4.46 9.41 -15.70
CA ARG A 651 -4.63 10.75 -16.27
C ARG A 651 -6.10 11.02 -16.63
N ASP A 652 -6.74 10.07 -17.32
CA ASP A 652 -8.16 10.19 -17.71
C ASP A 652 -9.07 10.30 -16.47
N THR A 653 -8.80 9.50 -15.43
CA THR A 653 -9.51 9.57 -14.15
C THR A 653 -9.31 10.94 -13.49
N LEU A 654 -8.09 11.46 -13.50
CA LEU A 654 -7.75 12.77 -12.95
C LEU A 654 -8.47 13.90 -13.70
N ASP A 655 -8.48 13.85 -15.04
CA ASP A 655 -9.13 14.85 -15.89
C ASP A 655 -10.66 14.83 -15.69
N MET A 656 -11.26 13.64 -15.53
CA MET A 656 -12.70 13.50 -15.19
C MET A 656 -13.05 14.08 -13.83
N LEU A 657 -12.22 13.81 -12.81
CA LEU A 657 -12.44 14.33 -11.45
C LEU A 657 -12.27 15.85 -11.42
N ARG A 658 -11.29 16.40 -12.14
CA ARG A 658 -11.09 17.85 -12.28
C ARG A 658 -12.27 18.53 -12.96
N ALA A 659 -12.74 17.96 -14.07
CA ALA A 659 -13.94 18.48 -14.73
C ALA A 659 -15.16 18.51 -13.79
N SER A 660 -15.29 17.51 -12.90
CA SER A 660 -16.35 17.49 -11.89
C SER A 660 -16.15 18.54 -10.80
N PHE A 661 -14.90 18.84 -10.43
CA PHE A 661 -14.59 19.94 -9.50
C PHE A 661 -14.90 21.30 -10.10
N ASP A 662 -14.67 21.47 -11.41
CA ASP A 662 -15.05 22.72 -12.13
C ASP A 662 -16.57 22.93 -12.14
N VAL A 663 -17.31 21.86 -12.43
CA VAL A 663 -18.79 21.89 -12.41
C VAL A 663 -19.31 22.16 -10.99
N ALA A 664 -18.69 21.60 -9.97
CA ALA A 664 -19.02 21.83 -8.57
C ALA A 664 -18.57 23.24 -8.06
N GLY A 665 -17.94 24.05 -8.91
CA GLY A 665 -17.48 25.41 -8.56
C GLY A 665 -16.31 25.49 -7.59
N LEU A 666 -15.65 24.36 -7.32
CA LEU A 666 -14.57 24.24 -6.34
C LEU A 666 -13.34 25.07 -6.69
N ASN A 667 -13.07 25.27 -7.97
CA ASN A 667 -11.95 26.09 -8.43
C ASN A 667 -12.21 27.60 -8.28
N GLN A 668 -13.48 28.02 -8.12
CA GLN A 668 -13.86 29.44 -7.94
C GLN A 668 -13.83 29.86 -6.47
N ASP A 669 -14.15 28.95 -5.54
CA ASP A 669 -14.00 29.17 -4.10
C ASP A 669 -13.07 28.13 -3.44
N PRO A 670 -11.76 28.37 -3.47
CA PRO A 670 -10.80 27.45 -2.86
C PRO A 670 -10.97 27.24 -1.36
N ARG A 671 -11.76 28.09 -0.68
CA ARG A 671 -11.94 28.02 0.78
C ARG A 671 -12.71 26.75 1.18
N GLY A 672 -13.64 26.29 0.36
CA GLY A 672 -14.38 25.04 0.59
C GLY A 672 -13.51 23.76 0.46
N LEU A 673 -12.41 23.80 -0.31
CA LEU A 673 -11.48 22.67 -0.50
C LEU A 673 -10.52 22.46 0.67
N PHE A 674 -10.49 23.40 1.62
CA PHE A 674 -9.63 23.31 2.80
C PHE A 674 -10.32 22.71 4.01
N GLY A 675 -11.27 21.83 3.82
CA GLY A 675 -11.82 21.08 4.94
C GLY A 675 -10.68 20.41 5.73
N GLU A 676 -10.74 20.52 7.04
CA GLU A 676 -9.73 19.94 7.96
C GLU A 676 -9.43 18.47 7.64
N ASN A 677 -10.46 17.72 7.23
CA ASN A 677 -10.32 16.31 6.83
C ASN A 677 -9.39 16.11 5.65
N ILE A 678 -9.47 16.93 4.61
CA ILE A 678 -8.61 16.83 3.43
C ILE A 678 -7.16 17.16 3.81
N LEU A 679 -6.97 18.23 4.60
CA LEU A 679 -5.65 18.62 5.06
C LEU A 679 -5.01 17.55 5.96
N MET A 680 -5.81 16.88 6.82
CA MET A 680 -5.31 15.80 7.67
C MET A 680 -4.90 14.57 6.85
N ILE A 681 -5.66 14.17 5.83
CA ILE A 681 -5.27 13.10 4.91
C ILE A 681 -3.99 13.48 4.16
N MET A 682 -3.92 14.70 3.63
CA MET A 682 -2.73 15.17 2.92
C MET A 682 -1.51 15.18 3.84
N LYS A 683 -1.69 15.59 5.12
CA LYS A 683 -0.63 15.51 6.12
C LYS A 683 -0.12 14.07 6.29
N GLY A 684 -1.01 13.11 6.55
CA GLY A 684 -0.66 11.69 6.73
C GLY A 684 0.03 11.11 5.49
N TYR A 685 -0.53 11.38 4.33
CA TYR A 685 0.01 10.94 3.04
C TYR A 685 1.42 11.51 2.77
N LEU A 686 1.64 12.81 2.94
CA LEU A 686 2.94 13.45 2.72
C LEU A 686 3.99 12.99 3.76
N PHE A 687 3.59 12.77 5.01
CA PHE A 687 4.48 12.14 6.00
C PHE A 687 4.87 10.72 5.61
N SER A 688 3.96 9.93 5.05
CA SER A 688 4.27 8.57 4.56
C SER A 688 5.33 8.62 3.46
N TRP A 689 5.20 9.55 2.52
CA TRP A 689 6.17 9.77 1.45
C TRP A 689 7.52 10.25 1.98
N ARG A 690 7.52 11.18 2.93
CA ARG A 690 8.78 11.68 3.53
C ARG A 690 9.59 10.55 4.19
N ARG A 691 8.95 9.54 4.76
CA ARG A 691 9.61 8.36 5.34
C ARG A 691 10.28 7.46 4.29
N LYS A 692 9.84 7.51 3.04
CA LYS A 692 10.41 6.74 1.93
C LYS A 692 11.71 7.33 1.38
N LYS A 693 12.10 8.52 1.79
CA LYS A 693 13.33 9.19 1.33
C LYS A 693 14.56 8.33 1.64
N GLY A 694 15.34 8.04 0.60
CA GLY A 694 16.52 7.18 0.68
C GLY A 694 16.22 5.67 0.72
N PHE A 695 14.95 5.25 0.60
CA PHE A 695 14.54 3.86 0.53
C PHE A 695 13.87 3.59 -0.81
N GLY A 696 14.57 2.95 -1.73
CA GLY A 696 14.03 2.54 -3.02
C GLY A 696 14.28 3.51 -4.17
N SER A 697 13.87 3.11 -5.35
CA SER A 697 13.99 3.90 -6.57
C SER A 697 12.71 4.72 -6.80
N VAL A 698 12.75 5.99 -6.43
CA VAL A 698 11.69 6.94 -6.78
C VAL A 698 12.10 7.67 -8.05
N ALA A 699 11.28 7.62 -9.08
CA ALA A 699 11.55 8.38 -10.30
C ALA A 699 11.51 9.88 -9.97
N ASP A 700 12.52 10.64 -10.47
CA ASP A 700 12.65 12.09 -10.23
C ASP A 700 12.68 12.44 -8.73
N GLU A 701 13.43 11.63 -7.95
CA GLU A 701 13.48 11.69 -6.48
C GLU A 701 13.67 13.10 -5.93
N ALA A 702 14.58 13.87 -6.51
CA ALA A 702 14.88 15.23 -6.06
C ALA A 702 13.64 16.15 -6.10
N ASN A 703 12.92 16.18 -7.22
CA ASN A 703 11.73 17.03 -7.39
C ASN A 703 10.53 16.51 -6.59
N VAL A 704 10.41 15.19 -6.44
CA VAL A 704 9.36 14.59 -5.59
C VAL A 704 9.53 15.03 -4.14
N PHE A 705 10.73 14.93 -3.55
CA PHE A 705 10.93 15.30 -2.15
C PHE A 705 10.96 16.80 -1.91
N LEU A 706 11.39 17.60 -2.89
CA LEU A 706 11.17 19.06 -2.85
C LEU A 706 9.68 19.39 -2.74
N THR A 707 8.87 18.75 -3.57
CA THR A 707 7.41 18.91 -3.57
C THR A 707 6.79 18.44 -2.26
N VAL A 708 7.19 17.25 -1.77
CA VAL A 708 6.66 16.67 -0.52
C VAL A 708 6.92 17.57 0.66
N ASP A 709 8.14 18.09 0.81
CA ASP A 709 8.50 18.97 1.92
C ASP A 709 7.77 20.32 1.81
N ALA A 710 7.69 20.93 0.61
CA ALA A 710 6.99 22.20 0.42
C ALA A 710 5.49 22.08 0.70
N ALA A 711 4.85 21.03 0.16
CA ALA A 711 3.43 20.78 0.38
C ALA A 711 3.14 20.43 1.85
N LEU A 712 4.00 19.64 2.50
CA LEU A 712 3.84 19.30 3.93
C LEU A 712 3.92 20.52 4.81
N LEU A 713 4.91 21.39 4.59
CA LEU A 713 5.01 22.67 5.31
C LEU A 713 3.77 23.51 5.11
N HIS A 714 3.28 23.62 3.86
CA HIS A 714 2.09 24.41 3.56
C HIS A 714 0.84 23.84 4.26
N VAL A 715 0.64 22.52 4.23
CA VAL A 715 -0.48 21.85 4.92
C VAL A 715 -0.40 22.07 6.43
N LEU A 716 0.77 21.89 7.04
CA LEU A 716 0.95 22.10 8.49
C LEU A 716 0.69 23.56 8.88
N LEU A 717 1.12 24.53 8.07
CA LEU A 717 0.84 25.94 8.29
C LEU A 717 -0.64 26.28 8.19
N LEU A 718 -1.36 25.64 7.25
CA LEU A 718 -2.81 25.80 7.13
C LEU A 718 -3.55 25.22 8.35
N LEU A 719 -3.16 24.02 8.80
CA LEU A 719 -3.74 23.37 9.98
C LEU A 719 -3.45 24.14 11.28
N ASP A 720 -2.25 24.74 11.41
CA ASP A 720 -1.86 25.51 12.59
C ASP A 720 -2.43 26.93 12.60
N ARG A 721 -3.12 27.37 11.55
CA ARG A 721 -3.65 28.73 11.42
C ARG A 721 -4.63 29.09 12.54
N HIS A 722 -5.42 28.13 13.01
CA HIS A 722 -6.43 28.31 14.04
C HIS A 722 -5.94 27.92 15.44
N SER A 723 -4.68 27.52 15.58
CA SER A 723 -4.08 27.20 16.87
C SER A 723 -3.80 28.46 17.67
N SER A 724 -3.95 28.40 19.01
CA SER A 724 -3.62 29.52 19.91
C SER A 724 -2.14 29.91 19.82
N SER A 725 -1.82 31.21 19.92
CA SER A 725 -0.45 31.67 19.97
C SER A 725 0.25 31.18 21.24
N GLY A 726 1.52 30.80 21.12
CA GLY A 726 2.34 30.34 22.24
C GLY A 726 3.23 29.14 21.91
N PRO A 727 3.94 28.61 22.90
CA PRO A 727 4.84 27.47 22.74
C PRO A 727 4.12 26.23 22.22
N ALA A 728 4.79 25.41 21.41
CA ALA A 728 4.24 24.20 20.89
C ALA A 728 3.94 23.17 22.01
N ALA A 729 2.66 22.75 22.12
CA ALA A 729 2.29 21.66 23.02
C ALA A 729 2.71 20.31 22.42
N PRO A 730 3.12 19.33 23.25
CA PRO A 730 3.45 17.99 22.76
C PRO A 730 2.27 17.36 21.98
N GLY A 731 2.53 16.84 20.78
CA GLY A 731 1.51 16.22 19.93
C GLY A 731 0.64 17.22 19.14
N SER A 732 0.87 18.53 19.25
CA SER A 732 0.18 19.53 18.44
C SER A 732 0.74 19.61 17.02
N ILE A 733 -0.07 20.11 16.08
CA ILE A 733 0.37 20.41 14.70
C ILE A 733 1.63 21.29 14.68
N ARG A 734 1.69 22.24 15.61
CA ARG A 734 2.86 23.12 15.79
C ARG A 734 4.11 22.35 16.19
N ALA A 735 3.98 21.35 17.06
CA ALA A 735 5.11 20.49 17.43
C ALA A 735 5.57 19.62 16.25
N GLU A 736 4.63 19.11 15.44
CA GLU A 736 4.96 18.39 14.20
C GLU A 736 5.67 19.30 13.19
N LEU A 737 5.21 20.56 13.03
CA LEU A 737 5.85 21.56 12.17
C LEU A 737 7.29 21.83 12.62
N ASN A 738 7.48 22.04 13.93
CA ASN A 738 8.80 22.21 14.53
C ASN A 738 9.72 21.02 14.24
N ASP A 739 9.24 19.81 14.43
CA ASP A 739 10.00 18.58 14.19
C ASP A 739 10.40 18.42 12.71
N VAL A 740 9.49 18.74 11.78
CA VAL A 740 9.77 18.72 10.33
C VAL A 740 10.90 19.68 9.98
N VAL A 741 10.86 20.91 10.51
CA VAL A 741 11.87 21.95 10.24
C VAL A 741 13.21 21.59 10.85
N ASP A 742 13.21 21.08 12.08
CA ASP A 742 14.44 20.72 12.81
C ASP A 742 15.19 19.54 12.16
N ARG A 743 14.45 18.56 11.62
CA ARG A 743 15.04 17.46 10.84
C ARG A 743 15.60 17.91 9.49
N GLY A 744 15.32 19.14 9.09
CA GLY A 744 15.71 19.71 7.82
C GLY A 744 14.68 19.45 6.71
N VAL A 745 14.58 20.38 5.79
CA VAL A 745 13.72 20.31 4.60
C VAL A 745 14.53 20.55 3.34
N GLU A 746 14.15 19.91 2.24
CA GLU A 746 14.84 20.08 0.95
C GLU A 746 14.47 21.40 0.29
N CYS A 747 13.23 21.85 0.43
CA CYS A 747 12.65 23.03 -0.20
C CYS A 747 12.98 24.34 0.56
N PHE A 748 14.28 24.62 0.82
CA PHE A 748 14.69 25.72 1.66
C PHE A 748 14.12 27.07 1.23
N ASP A 749 14.30 27.46 -0.02
CA ASP A 749 13.85 28.77 -0.52
C ASP A 749 12.33 28.91 -0.44
N ARG A 750 11.61 27.84 -0.79
CA ARG A 750 10.15 27.82 -0.68
C ARG A 750 9.67 27.85 0.77
N ALA A 751 10.39 27.21 1.68
CA ALA A 751 10.07 27.24 3.10
C ALA A 751 10.21 28.66 3.68
N VAL A 752 11.25 29.41 3.24
CA VAL A 752 11.43 30.82 3.60
C VAL A 752 10.23 31.66 3.15
N GLU A 753 9.82 31.52 1.88
CA GLU A 753 8.65 32.24 1.34
C GLU A 753 7.35 31.90 2.10
N LEU A 754 7.14 30.62 2.43
CA LEU A 754 5.96 30.16 3.16
C LEU A 754 5.93 30.74 4.57
N PHE A 755 7.03 30.69 5.31
CA PHE A 755 7.08 31.23 6.67
C PHE A 755 6.90 32.75 6.70
N GLU A 756 7.47 33.46 5.74
CA GLU A 756 7.25 34.91 5.59
C GLU A 756 5.77 35.21 5.27
N LYS A 757 5.18 34.49 4.31
CA LYS A 757 3.79 34.65 3.90
C LYS A 757 2.80 34.39 5.04
N PHE A 758 3.08 33.41 5.89
CA PHE A 758 2.23 33.04 7.03
C PHE A 758 2.59 33.78 8.32
N GLY A 759 3.58 34.68 8.30
CA GLY A 759 4.03 35.43 9.45
C GLY A 759 4.62 34.57 10.58
N ARG A 760 5.24 33.43 10.21
CA ARG A 760 5.84 32.48 11.16
C ARG A 760 7.35 32.75 11.28
N ILE A 761 7.67 33.92 11.82
CA ILE A 761 9.05 34.42 11.86
C ILE A 761 9.91 33.54 12.79
N TYR A 762 9.37 33.08 13.89
CA TYR A 762 10.12 32.17 14.76
C TYR A 762 10.46 30.85 14.06
N MET A 763 9.52 30.27 13.27
CA MET A 763 9.79 29.09 12.47
C MET A 763 10.88 29.31 11.42
N LEU A 764 10.89 30.50 10.83
CA LEU A 764 11.95 30.93 9.92
C LEU A 764 13.32 30.89 10.62
N SER A 765 13.40 31.34 11.86
CA SER A 765 14.63 31.24 12.63
C SER A 765 15.08 29.79 12.87
N ARG A 766 14.14 28.87 13.13
CA ARG A 766 14.45 27.43 13.27
C ARG A 766 14.95 26.83 11.96
N LEU A 767 14.36 27.22 10.82
CA LEU A 767 14.82 26.82 9.51
C LEU A 767 16.27 27.26 9.26
N TYR A 768 16.60 28.51 9.54
CA TYR A 768 17.97 29.01 9.46
C TYR A 768 18.94 28.30 10.43
N GLN A 769 18.42 27.93 11.60
CA GLN A 769 19.20 27.20 12.62
C GLN A 769 19.53 25.77 12.12
N SER A 770 18.59 25.07 11.47
CA SER A 770 18.83 23.76 10.88
C SER A 770 19.93 23.79 9.80
N ARG A 771 20.08 24.92 9.11
CA ARG A 771 21.14 25.17 8.10
C ARG A 771 22.39 25.85 8.66
N LYS A 772 22.46 26.10 9.98
CA LYS A 772 23.60 26.76 10.68
C LYS A 772 23.88 28.21 10.19
N MET A 773 22.85 28.88 9.72
CA MET A 773 22.92 30.27 9.24
C MET A 773 22.74 31.24 10.41
N SER A 774 23.77 31.39 11.27
CA SER A 774 23.68 32.12 12.55
C SER A 774 23.29 33.58 12.39
N ALA A 775 23.76 34.27 11.36
CA ALA A 775 23.39 35.63 11.06
C ALA A 775 21.88 35.81 10.85
N ASN A 776 21.29 34.93 10.03
CA ASN A 776 19.85 34.96 9.73
C ASN A 776 19.01 34.64 10.97
N VAL A 777 19.46 33.70 11.81
CA VAL A 777 18.78 33.35 13.08
C VAL A 777 18.69 34.59 13.98
N LEU A 778 19.82 35.27 14.19
CA LEU A 778 19.88 36.45 15.04
C LEU A 778 19.09 37.61 14.43
N ALA A 779 19.18 37.83 13.13
CA ALA A 779 18.39 38.86 12.42
C ALA A 779 16.88 38.61 12.59
N THR A 780 16.45 37.35 12.48
CA THR A 780 15.04 36.97 12.61
C THR A 780 14.54 37.18 14.05
N TRP A 781 15.31 36.77 15.06
CA TRP A 781 14.93 37.01 16.45
C TRP A 781 14.92 38.49 16.78
N LYS A 782 15.86 39.27 16.23
CA LYS A 782 15.88 40.74 16.38
C LYS A 782 14.60 41.36 15.82
N ARG A 783 14.13 40.96 14.62
CA ARG A 783 12.86 41.42 14.04
C ARG A 783 11.68 41.22 15.02
N ILE A 784 11.55 40.03 15.63
CA ILE A 784 10.48 39.70 16.58
C ILE A 784 10.61 40.57 17.85
N ILE A 785 11.83 40.70 18.41
CA ILE A 785 12.07 41.47 19.63
C ILE A 785 11.86 42.96 19.40
N GLU A 786 12.11 43.47 18.20
CA GLU A 786 11.87 44.86 17.81
C GLU A 786 10.39 45.18 17.52
N GLY A 787 9.52 44.16 17.58
CA GLY A 787 8.06 44.33 17.53
C GLY A 787 7.39 43.86 16.27
N GLU A 788 8.09 43.11 15.37
CA GLU A 788 7.44 42.44 14.25
C GLU A 788 6.59 41.29 14.75
N VAL A 789 5.36 41.19 14.25
CA VAL A 789 4.38 40.20 14.74
C VAL A 789 4.73 38.80 14.24
N ASP A 790 5.13 37.95 15.17
CA ASP A 790 5.15 36.47 14.91
C ASP A 790 3.80 35.87 15.25
N VAL A 791 3.09 35.38 14.25
CA VAL A 791 1.74 34.78 14.43
C VAL A 791 1.78 33.55 15.36
N GLY A 792 2.90 32.84 15.39
CA GLY A 792 3.11 31.68 16.28
C GLY A 792 3.26 32.08 17.75
N GLY A 793 3.91 33.21 18.03
CA GLY A 793 4.18 33.65 19.39
C GLY A 793 5.05 32.71 20.23
N GLU A 794 5.94 31.96 19.57
CA GLU A 794 6.72 30.90 20.22
C GLU A 794 8.02 31.37 20.85
N LEU A 795 8.45 32.60 20.53
CA LEU A 795 9.65 33.18 21.10
C LEU A 795 9.36 33.75 22.51
N VAL A 796 9.61 32.93 23.51
CA VAL A 796 9.55 33.34 24.93
C VAL A 796 10.94 33.75 25.36
N ASP A 797 11.02 34.86 26.15
CA ASP A 797 12.28 35.41 26.67
C ASP A 797 13.34 35.62 25.57
N GLY A 798 12.95 36.31 24.51
CA GLY A 798 13.76 36.48 23.29
C GLY A 798 15.18 36.99 23.56
N GLU A 799 15.35 37.97 24.41
CA GLU A 799 16.63 38.56 24.77
C GLU A 799 17.55 37.55 25.48
N LEU A 800 16.99 36.77 26.40
CA LEU A 800 17.72 35.70 27.10
C LEU A 800 18.11 34.57 26.11
N ARG A 801 17.26 34.29 25.15
CA ARG A 801 17.53 33.27 24.11
C ARG A 801 18.64 33.74 23.17
N VAL A 802 18.64 35.02 22.77
CA VAL A 802 19.72 35.60 21.97
C VAL A 802 21.05 35.47 22.72
N ARG A 803 21.10 35.87 24.00
CA ARG A 803 22.30 35.72 24.83
C ARG A 803 22.82 34.26 24.82
N ARG A 804 21.93 33.27 25.10
CA ARG A 804 22.31 31.86 25.13
C ARG A 804 22.83 31.36 23.77
N TYR A 805 22.26 31.86 22.70
CA TYR A 805 22.70 31.49 21.36
C TYR A 805 24.03 32.09 20.98
N LEU A 806 24.29 33.40 21.36
CA LEU A 806 25.57 34.05 21.15
C LEU A 806 26.72 33.33 21.85
N ALA A 807 26.48 32.75 23.03
CA ALA A 807 27.47 31.92 23.71
C ALA A 807 27.86 30.63 22.94
N GLN A 808 27.05 30.20 21.99
CA GLN A 808 27.26 28.94 21.23
C GLN A 808 27.89 29.14 19.85
N ILE A 809 27.89 30.35 19.31
CA ILE A 809 28.45 30.64 17.97
C ILE A 809 29.95 30.94 18.04
N ARG A 810 30.63 30.87 16.88
CA ARG A 810 32.08 31.11 16.76
C ARG A 810 32.40 32.29 15.88
N ASP A 811 31.43 33.11 15.55
CA ASP A 811 31.59 34.27 14.69
C ASP A 811 31.70 35.51 15.56
N ILE A 812 32.90 36.09 15.62
CA ILE A 812 33.21 37.25 16.44
C ILE A 812 32.38 38.47 16.04
N SER A 813 32.23 38.68 14.73
CA SER A 813 31.51 39.85 14.20
C SER A 813 30.01 39.82 14.58
N LEU A 814 29.39 38.65 14.56
CA LEU A 814 28.01 38.50 14.99
C LEU A 814 27.85 38.67 16.50
N ILE A 815 28.81 38.18 17.29
CA ILE A 815 28.77 38.37 18.75
C ILE A 815 28.93 39.85 19.08
N GLU A 816 29.83 40.60 18.42
CA GLU A 816 30.03 42.00 18.60
C GLU A 816 28.78 42.82 18.22
N GLU A 817 28.21 42.54 17.02
CA GLU A 817 27.02 43.24 16.51
C GLU A 817 25.80 43.02 17.40
N TYR A 818 25.42 41.72 17.60
CA TYR A 818 24.20 41.40 18.35
C TYR A 818 24.38 41.44 19.86
N GLY A 819 25.60 41.26 20.38
CA GLY A 819 25.93 41.50 21.77
C GLY A 819 25.81 42.97 22.10
N SER A 820 26.33 43.88 21.25
CA SER A 820 26.19 45.32 21.39
C SER A 820 24.73 45.80 21.22
N TRP A 821 23.97 45.18 20.29
CA TRP A 821 22.52 45.44 20.13
C TRP A 821 21.77 45.02 21.40
N LEU A 822 22.05 43.83 21.95
CA LEU A 822 21.44 43.36 23.18
C LEU A 822 21.80 44.24 24.38
N ALA A 823 23.07 44.72 24.48
CA ALA A 823 23.54 45.58 25.50
C ALA A 823 22.88 46.98 25.51
N ARG A 824 22.50 47.50 24.34
CA ARG A 824 21.72 48.74 24.24
C ARG A 824 20.31 48.59 24.79
N ARG A 825 19.72 47.36 24.69
CA ARG A 825 18.35 47.07 25.08
C ARG A 825 18.24 46.62 26.54
N ASP A 826 19.06 45.63 26.90
CA ASP A 826 19.24 45.17 28.28
C ASP A 826 20.73 45.17 28.62
N PRO A 827 21.21 46.20 29.34
CA PRO A 827 22.62 46.34 29.69
C PRO A 827 23.20 45.12 30.41
N ARG A 828 22.40 44.50 31.28
CA ARG A 828 22.84 43.35 32.07
C ARG A 828 23.03 42.10 31.24
N LEU A 829 22.04 41.77 30.41
CA LEU A 829 22.13 40.62 29.50
C LEU A 829 23.24 40.81 28.47
N GLY A 830 23.39 42.03 27.93
CA GLY A 830 24.45 42.37 27.02
C GLY A 830 25.85 42.26 27.61
N ALA A 831 26.05 42.78 28.83
CA ALA A 831 27.32 42.62 29.55
C ALA A 831 27.65 41.15 29.79
N GLN A 832 26.65 40.33 30.08
CA GLN A 832 26.84 38.88 30.27
C GLN A 832 27.26 38.13 28.99
N VAL A 833 26.93 38.61 27.77
CA VAL A 833 27.42 38.02 26.51
C VAL A 833 28.94 38.02 26.48
N PHE A 834 29.55 39.16 26.83
CA PHE A 834 31.00 39.36 26.85
C PHE A 834 31.69 38.78 28.10
N ALA A 835 30.91 38.57 29.16
CA ALA A 835 31.36 38.06 30.45
C ALA A 835 31.33 36.54 30.61
N ASP A 836 30.58 35.81 29.74
CA ASP A 836 30.25 34.40 29.92
C ASP A 836 31.47 33.49 29.68
N ASP A 837 31.92 32.80 30.71
CA ASP A 837 33.03 31.82 30.66
C ASP A 837 32.71 30.56 29.86
N LYS A 838 31.44 30.28 29.64
CA LYS A 838 30.95 29.16 28.87
C LYS A 838 30.85 29.47 27.37
N SER A 839 31.08 30.75 27.00
CA SER A 839 31.11 31.16 25.61
C SER A 839 32.25 30.47 24.86
N LYS A 840 31.98 30.05 23.60
CA LYS A 840 32.98 29.46 22.72
C LYS A 840 34.10 30.44 22.34
N ILE A 841 33.84 31.72 22.38
CA ILE A 841 34.80 32.80 22.14
C ILE A 841 34.88 33.64 23.39
N LYS A 842 36.10 33.89 23.85
CA LYS A 842 36.39 34.78 24.97
C LYS A 842 36.98 36.06 24.45
N PHE A 843 36.36 37.17 24.78
CA PHE A 843 36.91 38.50 24.49
C PHE A 843 37.93 38.90 25.51
N ASP A 844 38.97 39.60 25.08
CA ASP A 844 39.82 40.31 26.04
C ASP A 844 39.02 41.38 26.75
N SER A 845 39.28 41.58 28.06
CA SER A 845 38.47 42.49 28.83
C SER A 845 38.54 43.97 28.32
N ASN A 846 39.71 44.36 27.83
CA ASN A 846 39.90 45.71 27.26
C ASN A 846 39.16 45.89 25.95
N GLU A 847 39.17 44.81 25.11
CA GLU A 847 38.44 44.80 23.83
C GLU A 847 36.93 44.84 24.05
N ALA A 848 36.42 44.05 25.02
CA ALA A 848 35.02 44.07 25.39
C ALA A 848 34.57 45.42 25.91
N ILE A 849 35.38 46.08 26.75
CA ILE A 849 35.09 47.45 27.24
C ILE A 849 35.08 48.45 26.08
N ALA A 850 36.04 48.37 25.15
CA ALA A 850 36.08 49.28 23.98
C ALA A 850 34.86 49.13 23.09
N ILE A 851 34.41 47.85 22.84
CA ILE A 851 33.22 47.54 22.07
C ILE A 851 31.96 48.12 22.76
N LEU A 852 31.82 47.88 24.07
CA LEU A 852 30.69 48.36 24.84
C LEU A 852 30.68 49.90 24.96
N GLN A 853 31.84 50.57 25.21
CA GLN A 853 31.95 52.01 25.20
C GLN A 853 31.51 52.67 23.90
N LYS A 854 31.90 52.05 22.78
CA LYS A 854 31.52 52.54 21.45
C LYS A 854 30.04 52.33 21.12
N ASN A 855 29.48 51.19 21.47
CA ASN A 855 28.19 50.73 20.94
C ASN A 855 27.04 50.75 21.97
N ALA A 856 27.34 50.59 23.28
CA ALA A 856 26.36 50.48 24.34
C ALA A 856 26.92 50.99 25.68
N PRO A 857 27.16 52.29 25.81
CA PRO A 857 27.85 52.84 26.98
C PRO A 857 27.17 52.54 28.31
N ASN A 858 25.85 52.37 28.33
CA ASN A 858 25.10 52.03 29.53
C ASN A 858 25.42 50.62 30.08
N ALA A 859 25.93 49.71 29.27
CA ALA A 859 26.26 48.35 29.66
C ALA A 859 27.71 48.24 30.21
N VAL A 860 28.53 49.24 30.05
CA VAL A 860 29.94 49.29 30.54
C VAL A 860 29.99 49.10 32.02
N LYS A 861 29.06 49.74 32.75
CA LYS A 861 28.91 49.60 34.19
C LYS A 861 28.74 48.17 34.63
N ASP A 862 27.72 47.49 34.08
CA ASP A 862 27.39 46.06 34.44
C ASP A 862 28.53 45.14 34.12
N TYR A 863 29.27 45.42 33.04
CA TYR A 863 30.45 44.64 32.66
C TYR A 863 31.64 44.89 33.60
N LEU A 864 31.92 46.18 33.99
CA LEU A 864 32.94 46.53 34.96
C LEU A 864 32.59 45.96 36.34
N GLU A 865 31.30 46.03 36.75
CA GLU A 865 30.88 45.41 38.01
C GLU A 865 31.19 43.87 37.99
N HIS A 866 30.90 43.16 36.89
CA HIS A 866 31.23 41.76 36.75
C HIS A 866 32.74 41.50 36.83
N LEU A 867 33.58 42.29 36.14
CA LEU A 867 35.04 42.15 36.21
C LEU A 867 35.60 42.39 37.61
N VAL A 868 35.10 43.39 38.31
CA VAL A 868 35.63 43.77 39.63
C VAL A 868 35.05 42.85 40.73
N PHE A 869 33.75 42.65 40.80
CA PHE A 869 33.10 41.92 41.91
C PHE A 869 33.09 40.40 41.72
N ASP A 870 32.84 39.89 40.50
CA ASP A 870 32.70 38.45 40.27
C ASP A 870 34.04 37.82 39.92
N ARG A 871 34.89 38.51 39.12
CA ARG A 871 36.20 37.99 38.70
C ARG A 871 37.38 38.51 39.45
N ASN A 872 37.17 39.50 40.32
CA ASN A 872 38.20 40.09 41.16
C ASN A 872 39.42 40.70 40.35
N HIS A 873 39.10 41.31 39.16
CA HIS A 873 40.09 41.96 38.31
C HIS A 873 40.39 43.39 38.84
N ILE A 874 41.45 43.45 39.60
CA ILE A 874 41.87 44.71 40.33
C ILE A 874 42.17 45.84 39.35
N GLN A 875 42.67 45.59 38.18
CA GLN A 875 43.06 46.60 37.21
C GLN A 875 41.93 47.54 36.76
N TYR A 876 40.66 47.09 36.84
CA TYR A 876 39.48 47.83 36.39
C TYR A 876 38.77 48.58 37.55
N VAL A 877 39.31 48.49 38.74
CA VAL A 877 38.71 49.09 39.93
C VAL A 877 38.64 50.63 39.78
N ASN A 878 39.73 51.26 39.30
CA ASN A 878 39.76 52.71 39.07
C ASN A 878 38.72 53.13 37.99
N ASP A 879 38.54 52.34 36.94
CA ASP A 879 37.57 52.63 35.89
C ASP A 879 36.13 52.54 36.41
N LEU A 880 35.86 51.56 37.24
CA LEU A 880 34.55 51.42 37.88
C LEU A 880 34.26 52.53 38.89
N ILE A 881 35.28 52.91 39.68
CA ILE A 881 35.17 54.00 40.59
C ILE A 881 34.94 55.32 39.85
N ALA A 882 35.68 55.59 38.77
CA ALA A 882 35.50 56.74 37.90
C ALA A 882 34.07 56.80 37.36
N PHE A 883 33.52 55.63 36.87
CA PHE A 883 32.16 55.56 36.34
C PHE A 883 31.11 55.91 37.41
N TYR A 884 31.21 55.32 38.59
CA TYR A 884 30.28 55.60 39.67
C TYR A 884 30.38 57.09 40.13
N LEU A 885 31.60 57.54 40.23
CA LEU A 885 31.86 58.93 40.60
C LEU A 885 31.28 59.94 39.61
N ASP A 886 31.55 59.71 38.31
CA ASP A 886 31.01 60.52 37.23
C ASP A 886 29.47 60.55 37.22
N THR A 887 28.85 59.44 37.48
CA THR A 887 27.39 59.37 37.60
C THR A 887 26.84 60.12 38.76
N VAL A 888 27.53 60.06 39.90
CA VAL A 888 27.13 60.78 41.12
C VAL A 888 27.41 62.30 40.99
N LEU A 889 28.53 62.66 40.40
CA LEU A 889 28.89 64.08 40.22
C LEU A 889 27.97 64.73 39.20
N ASN A 890 27.71 64.09 38.07
CA ASN A 890 26.75 64.58 37.07
C ASN A 890 25.37 64.79 37.71
N ALA A 891 24.85 63.81 38.48
CA ALA A 891 23.60 63.99 39.19
C ALA A 891 23.58 65.14 40.17
N LEU A 892 24.72 65.40 40.82
CA LEU A 892 24.86 66.54 41.69
C LEU A 892 24.95 67.88 40.95
N GLU A 893 25.53 67.95 39.79
CA GLU A 893 25.64 69.11 38.94
C GLU A 893 24.31 69.44 38.24
N ASP A 894 23.62 68.42 37.74
CA ASP A 894 22.40 68.52 36.95
C ASP A 894 21.18 68.91 37.82
N SER A 895 21.18 68.62 39.13
CA SER A 895 20.02 68.81 39.99
C SER A 895 20.28 69.29 41.37
N GLU A 896 19.86 70.48 41.69
CA GLU A 896 19.92 71.06 43.05
C GLU A 896 19.08 70.25 44.05
N SER A 897 18.03 69.53 43.58
CA SER A 897 17.23 68.70 44.45
C SER A 897 18.02 67.48 44.96
N VAL A 898 18.95 66.96 44.17
CA VAL A 898 19.84 65.84 44.55
C VAL A 898 20.78 66.24 45.66
N ARG A 899 21.30 67.44 45.56
CA ARG A 899 22.13 68.05 46.67
C ARG A 899 21.28 68.20 47.91
N GLY A 900 20.06 68.70 47.78
CA GLY A 900 19.15 68.86 48.91
C GLY A 900 18.87 67.50 49.58
N LEU A 901 18.54 66.46 48.83
CA LEU A 901 18.28 65.09 49.37
C LEU A 901 19.50 64.59 50.17
N LEU A 902 20.70 64.85 49.69
CA LEU A 902 21.90 64.42 50.40
C LEU A 902 22.09 65.18 51.74
N LEU A 903 21.95 66.44 51.69
CA LEU A 903 22.09 67.32 52.91
C LEU A 903 20.95 66.97 53.88
N ASP A 904 19.74 66.72 53.42
CA ASP A 904 18.58 66.32 54.23
C ASP A 904 18.78 64.94 54.84
N SER A 905 19.39 63.98 54.10
CA SER A 905 19.79 62.69 54.64
C SER A 905 20.74 62.82 55.80
N TYR A 906 21.74 63.73 55.70
CA TYR A 906 22.66 63.99 56.77
C TYR A 906 22.01 64.72 57.94
N ALA A 907 21.13 65.68 57.67
CA ALA A 907 20.38 66.44 58.72
C ALA A 907 19.45 65.43 59.46
N THR A 908 18.75 64.54 58.75
CA THR A 908 17.88 63.51 59.32
C THR A 908 18.66 62.61 60.23
N TYR A 909 19.83 62.11 59.74
CA TYR A 909 20.69 61.23 60.54
C TYR A 909 21.21 61.97 61.81
N ARG A 910 21.62 63.18 61.68
CA ARG A 910 22.12 63.98 62.85
C ARG A 910 21.01 64.15 63.85
N ALA A 911 19.77 64.27 63.45
CA ALA A 911 18.62 64.52 64.35
C ALA A 911 18.13 63.25 65.07
N LEU A 912 18.64 62.02 64.75
CA LEU A 912 18.26 60.77 65.43
C LEU A 912 18.73 60.86 66.91
N GLU A 913 17.86 60.36 67.81
CA GLU A 913 18.19 60.16 69.21
C GLU A 913 19.01 58.92 69.46
N PRO A 914 19.92 58.93 70.43
CA PRO A 914 20.70 57.71 70.82
C PRO A 914 19.82 56.66 71.46
N PRO A 915 20.10 55.35 71.21
CA PRO A 915 21.23 54.81 70.41
C PRO A 915 20.98 54.95 68.89
N LYS A 916 21.85 55.59 68.16
CA LYS A 916 21.80 55.82 66.74
C LYS A 916 22.32 54.59 66.03
N PRO A 917 21.66 54.14 64.93
CA PRO A 917 22.33 53.19 64.01
C PRO A 917 23.54 53.83 63.37
N THR A 918 24.54 53.07 62.94
CA THR A 918 25.60 53.60 62.10
C THR A 918 25.05 54.29 60.86
N TYR A 919 25.71 55.30 60.33
CA TYR A 919 25.21 56.01 59.12
C TYR A 919 25.01 54.99 57.95
N ARG A 920 25.82 54.02 57.88
CA ARG A 920 25.70 52.93 56.90
C ARG A 920 24.35 52.14 57.06
N GLN A 921 23.98 51.83 58.30
CA GLN A 921 22.75 51.14 58.61
C GLN A 921 21.54 52.02 58.34
N PHE A 922 21.64 53.27 58.67
CA PHE A 922 20.60 54.25 58.37
C PHE A 922 20.36 54.38 56.87
N VAL A 923 21.41 54.45 56.04
CA VAL A 923 21.29 54.57 54.60
C VAL A 923 20.72 53.25 53.98
N ALA A 924 21.05 52.13 54.56
CA ALA A 924 20.47 50.79 54.10
C ALA A 924 18.97 50.68 54.44
N ASP A 925 18.56 51.22 55.59
CA ASP A 925 17.15 51.15 56.03
C ASP A 925 16.29 52.26 55.38
N ASN A 926 16.88 53.26 54.79
CA ASN A 926 16.21 54.38 54.09
C ASN A 926 16.69 54.46 52.63
N PRO A 927 16.37 53.46 51.80
CA PRO A 927 16.81 53.49 50.44
C PRO A 927 16.08 54.56 49.61
N VAL A 928 16.81 55.36 48.86
CA VAL A 928 16.25 56.22 47.84
C VAL A 928 16.18 55.47 46.52
N ASP A 929 15.03 55.43 45.91
CA ASP A 929 14.85 54.77 44.64
C ASP A 929 15.28 55.65 43.44
N ALA A 930 16.59 55.86 43.37
CA ALA A 930 17.26 56.62 42.32
C ALA A 930 18.54 55.88 41.89
N GLU A 931 18.84 55.96 40.59
CA GLU A 931 20.04 55.30 40.06
C GLU A 931 21.35 55.85 40.60
N TRP A 932 21.46 57.17 40.68
CA TRP A 932 22.67 57.82 41.23
C TRP A 932 22.89 57.42 42.69
N TRP A 933 21.83 57.23 43.48
CA TRP A 933 21.92 56.76 44.87
C TRP A 933 22.43 55.30 44.95
N ARG A 934 21.92 54.45 44.15
CA ARG A 934 22.40 53.03 44.03
C ARG A 934 23.86 52.97 43.62
N ASN A 935 24.28 53.80 42.66
CA ASN A 935 25.66 53.89 42.19
C ASN A 935 26.56 54.46 43.31
N ARG A 936 26.07 55.43 44.05
CA ARG A 936 26.78 55.96 45.23
C ARG A 936 26.99 54.91 46.32
N LEU A 937 25.96 54.13 46.63
CA LEU A 937 26.10 53.03 47.58
C LEU A 937 27.15 52.01 47.14
N ARG A 938 27.15 51.66 45.86
CA ARG A 938 28.19 50.81 45.27
C ARG A 938 29.58 51.44 45.34
N LEU A 939 29.68 52.72 45.07
CA LEU A 939 30.93 53.45 45.22
C LEU A 939 31.44 53.39 46.66
N LEU A 940 30.61 53.67 47.64
CA LEU A 940 30.97 53.60 49.07
C LEU A 940 31.40 52.15 49.47
N GLN A 941 30.74 51.14 48.93
CA GLN A 941 31.13 49.72 49.14
C GLN A 941 32.53 49.46 48.58
N LEU A 942 32.81 49.96 47.39
CA LEU A 942 34.05 49.72 46.66
C LEU A 942 35.24 50.50 47.32
N ILE A 943 35.08 51.78 47.65
CA ILE A 943 36.14 52.56 48.26
C ILE A 943 36.34 52.22 49.74
N GLY A 944 35.29 51.78 50.44
CA GLY A 944 35.32 51.45 51.88
C GLY A 944 35.79 50.03 52.21
N GLY A 945 35.90 49.13 51.25
CA GLY A 945 36.34 47.75 51.51
C GLY A 945 37.84 47.64 51.82
N THR A 946 38.21 46.65 52.68
CA THR A 946 39.62 46.44 53.09
C THR A 946 40.31 45.26 52.40
N HIS A 947 39.59 44.46 51.68
CA HIS A 947 40.13 43.26 51.03
C HIS A 947 39.72 43.16 49.52
N GLY A 948 40.56 42.52 48.74
CA GLY A 948 40.30 42.30 47.32
C GLY A 948 40.42 43.60 46.48
N PRO A 949 39.51 43.80 45.53
CA PRO A 949 39.53 44.95 44.61
C PRO A 949 39.47 46.29 45.32
N SER A 950 38.81 46.32 46.46
CA SER A 950 38.64 47.57 47.27
C SER A 950 39.90 48.10 47.89
N SER A 951 41.03 47.41 47.91
CA SER A 951 42.26 47.85 48.54
C SER A 951 43.27 48.54 47.62
N GLN A 952 43.04 48.49 46.29
CA GLN A 952 44.05 48.89 45.32
C GLN A 952 43.51 49.97 44.32
N TYR A 953 42.92 51.05 44.82
CA TYR A 953 42.58 52.18 43.98
C TYR A 953 43.45 53.43 44.34
N ASP A 954 43.54 54.33 43.39
CA ASP A 954 44.27 55.58 43.60
C ASP A 954 43.46 56.56 44.47
N ALA A 955 43.65 56.48 45.76
CA ALA A 955 42.93 57.35 46.74
C ALA A 955 43.23 58.82 46.54
N GLN A 956 44.49 59.16 46.15
CA GLN A 956 44.90 60.55 45.98
C GLN A 956 44.21 61.20 44.75
N ALA A 957 44.20 60.53 43.63
CA ALA A 957 43.49 61.01 42.44
C ALA A 957 42.01 61.25 42.73
N LEU A 958 41.39 60.27 43.42
CA LEU A 958 39.95 60.28 43.77
C LEU A 958 39.67 61.41 44.73
N GLY A 959 40.51 61.58 45.76
CA GLY A 959 40.39 62.71 46.74
C GLY A 959 40.45 64.07 46.09
N SER A 960 41.37 64.28 45.15
CA SER A 960 41.49 65.52 44.40
C SER A 960 40.22 65.83 43.55
N ARG A 961 39.55 64.83 43.00
CA ARG A 961 38.28 65.01 42.26
C ARG A 961 37.09 65.28 43.16
N LEU A 962 37.08 64.79 44.39
CA LEU A 962 36.01 64.96 45.37
C LEU A 962 36.13 66.27 46.24
N GLU A 963 37.28 66.89 46.26
CA GLU A 963 37.51 68.11 47.08
C GLU A 963 36.49 69.26 46.86
N PRO A 964 36.01 69.52 45.61
CA PRO A 964 34.98 70.47 45.35
C PRO A 964 33.62 70.10 46.01
N TYR A 965 33.36 68.84 46.25
CA TYR A 965 32.10 68.28 46.74
C TYR A 965 32.18 67.73 48.17
N LYS A 966 33.17 68.14 48.93
CA LYS A 966 33.42 67.69 50.29
C LYS A 966 32.26 67.83 51.26
N ASN A 967 31.35 68.78 51.05
CA ASN A 967 30.21 68.99 51.90
C ASN A 967 29.04 68.09 51.56
N GLU A 968 28.92 67.69 50.32
CA GLU A 968 27.90 66.77 49.79
C GLU A 968 28.30 65.26 49.91
N LEU A 969 29.57 64.93 49.73
CA LEU A 969 30.08 63.56 49.75
C LEU A 969 30.94 63.28 51.03
N VAL A 970 30.36 63.65 52.19
CA VAL A 970 31.03 63.45 53.47
C VAL A 970 31.49 62.02 53.80
N PRO A 971 30.69 60.94 53.61
CA PRO A 971 31.12 59.58 53.84
C PRO A 971 32.28 59.15 52.97
N GLU A 972 32.28 59.58 51.70
CA GLU A 972 33.34 59.32 50.76
C GLU A 972 34.64 59.94 51.18
N MET A 973 34.58 61.21 51.60
CA MET A 973 35.75 61.98 52.15
C MET A 973 36.27 61.36 53.43
N ILE A 974 35.44 60.86 54.30
CA ILE A 974 35.88 60.17 55.53
C ILE A 974 36.72 58.96 55.19
N ILE A 975 36.26 58.09 54.23
CA ILE A 975 36.97 56.91 53.80
C ILE A 975 38.32 57.26 53.19
N LEU A 976 38.35 58.24 52.28
CA LEU A 976 39.58 58.61 51.59
C LEU A 976 40.60 59.28 52.57
N ASN A 977 40.17 60.14 53.44
CA ASN A 977 41.05 60.70 54.44
C ASN A 977 41.62 59.64 55.40
N GLY A 978 40.77 58.67 55.73
CA GLY A 978 41.21 57.52 56.53
C GLY A 978 42.31 56.69 55.86
N ARG A 979 42.17 56.43 54.53
CA ARG A 979 43.15 55.74 53.73
C ARG A 979 44.42 56.48 53.44
N GLU A 980 44.36 57.77 53.30
CA GLU A 980 45.54 58.62 53.16
C GLU A 980 46.26 58.91 54.48
N GLY A 981 45.79 58.34 55.56
CA GLY A 981 46.38 58.54 56.88
C GLY A 981 46.03 59.90 57.53
N ARG A 982 45.12 60.66 56.97
CA ARG A 982 44.66 61.96 57.53
C ARG A 982 43.54 61.67 58.54
N HIS A 983 43.89 60.94 59.61
CA HIS A 983 42.92 60.45 60.59
C HIS A 983 42.17 61.54 61.34
N GLU A 984 42.86 62.67 61.65
CA GLU A 984 42.29 63.80 62.33
C GLU A 984 41.10 64.43 61.54
N THR A 985 41.29 64.62 60.25
CA THR A 985 40.28 65.08 59.35
C THR A 985 39.09 64.09 59.20
N ALA A 986 39.41 62.81 59.11
CA ALA A 986 38.40 61.76 59.05
C ALA A 986 37.52 61.69 60.29
N LEU A 987 38.15 61.78 61.49
CA LEU A 987 37.44 61.84 62.77
C LEU A 987 36.67 63.12 62.96
N TYR A 988 37.17 64.26 62.47
CA TYR A 988 36.45 65.52 62.50
C TYR A 988 35.16 65.40 61.61
N LEU A 989 35.25 64.87 60.44
CA LEU A 989 34.07 64.62 59.55
C LEU A 989 33.09 63.64 60.15
N LEU A 990 33.55 62.57 60.81
CA LEU A 990 32.70 61.63 61.50
C LEU A 990 31.93 62.27 62.64
N THR A 991 32.62 63.01 63.48
CA THR A 991 32.00 63.62 64.68
C THR A 991 31.19 64.86 64.40
N HIS A 992 31.67 65.76 63.56
CA HIS A 992 31.06 67.08 63.27
C HIS A 992 30.26 67.06 61.94
N GLY A 993 30.72 66.24 60.96
CA GLY A 993 30.03 66.16 59.67
C GLY A 993 28.78 65.22 59.74
N LEU A 994 28.92 64.01 60.23
CA LEU A 994 27.82 63.06 60.34
C LEU A 994 27.20 62.93 61.73
N ALA A 995 27.93 63.34 62.83
CA ALA A 995 27.59 63.02 64.20
C ALA A 995 27.42 61.52 64.50
N ASP A 996 28.22 60.68 63.80
CA ASP A 996 28.26 59.22 64.00
C ASP A 996 29.39 58.87 65.00
N TYR A 997 29.09 59.05 66.28
CA TYR A 997 30.07 58.83 67.35
C TYR A 997 30.42 57.38 67.53
N ASP A 998 29.49 56.42 67.26
CA ASP A 998 29.76 55.02 67.40
C ASP A 998 30.74 54.50 66.31
N THR A 999 30.60 54.97 65.07
CA THR A 999 31.60 54.72 64.03
C THR A 999 32.92 55.41 64.32
N ALA A 1000 32.91 56.64 64.88
CA ALA A 1000 34.13 57.32 65.28
C ALA A 1000 34.86 56.58 66.37
N ILE A 1001 34.19 56.05 67.40
CA ILE A 1001 34.77 55.26 68.44
C ILE A 1001 35.39 53.96 67.87
N ARG A 1002 34.65 53.25 67.01
CA ARG A 1002 35.13 52.04 66.28
C ARG A 1002 36.34 52.37 65.40
N TYR A 1003 36.38 53.52 64.76
CA TYR A 1003 37.47 54.02 63.94
C TYR A 1003 38.78 54.14 64.81
N CYS A 1004 38.69 54.74 66.00
CA CYS A 1004 39.79 54.85 66.92
C CYS A 1004 40.23 53.48 67.43
N LEU A 1005 39.33 52.60 67.79
CA LEU A 1005 39.62 51.28 68.35
C LEU A 1005 40.20 50.26 67.35
N LEU A 1006 39.83 50.31 66.10
CA LEU A 1006 40.18 49.34 65.05
C LEU A 1006 41.26 49.87 64.08
N GLY A 1007 41.80 51.04 64.33
CA GLY A 1007 42.93 51.58 63.56
C GLY A 1007 42.60 52.14 62.20
N GLY A 1008 41.42 52.72 62.04
CA GLY A 1008 41.11 53.59 60.92
C GLY A 1008 40.77 52.88 59.60
N SER A 1009 41.00 51.59 59.47
CA SER A 1009 40.82 50.89 58.16
C SER A 1009 39.46 50.20 57.90
N SER A 1010 38.47 50.27 58.83
CA SER A 1010 37.27 49.52 58.82
C SER A 1010 35.96 50.28 58.87
N ILE A 1011 35.97 51.56 58.40
CA ILE A 1011 34.83 52.47 58.56
C ILE A 1011 33.54 51.99 57.91
N PHE A 1012 33.66 51.23 56.82
CA PHE A 1012 32.51 50.65 56.07
C PHE A 1012 32.71 49.20 55.70
N HIS A 1013 33.20 48.40 56.68
CA HIS A 1013 33.28 46.93 56.44
C HIS A 1013 31.92 46.35 56.28
N LEU A 1014 31.76 45.58 55.19
CA LEU A 1014 30.73 44.58 55.05
C LEU A 1014 31.06 43.41 55.99
N GLN A 1015 30.43 43.35 57.14
CA GLN A 1015 30.35 42.04 57.82
C GLN A 1015 29.71 41.11 56.85
N SER A 1016 30.43 40.07 56.45
CA SER A 1016 29.91 39.01 55.61
C SER A 1016 28.57 38.53 56.18
N ALA A 1017 27.48 38.81 55.52
CA ALA A 1017 26.16 38.19 55.76
C ALA A 1017 26.23 36.72 55.41
N SER A 1018 27.16 35.97 55.94
CA SER A 1018 27.37 34.55 55.78
C SER A 1018 26.75 33.75 56.92
N ALA A 1019 25.82 34.32 57.71
CA ALA A 1019 25.24 33.58 58.84
C ALA A 1019 23.71 33.65 58.95
N ALA A 1020 22.97 34.10 57.91
CA ALA A 1020 21.52 34.18 58.02
C ALA A 1020 20.78 33.85 56.71
N ALA A 1021 21.28 32.82 55.98
CA ALA A 1021 20.51 32.25 54.85
C ALA A 1021 20.65 30.74 54.83
N SER A 1022 20.33 30.10 55.99
CA SER A 1022 20.04 28.69 56.03
C SER A 1022 18.81 28.47 56.93
N THR A 1023 17.65 28.60 56.27
CA THR A 1023 16.36 27.95 56.59
C THR A 1023 15.21 28.57 55.81
N PRO A 1024 14.21 27.74 55.44
CA PRO A 1024 14.18 26.91 54.19
C PRO A 1024 13.45 27.64 53.07
#